data_8bcbfc8beaef55db1f59ec6c7bef78e7
#
_entry.id   8bcbfc8beaef55db1f59ec6c7bef78e7
#
_cell.length_a   1.000
_cell.length_b   1.000
_cell.length_c   1.000
_cell.angle_alpha   90.00
_cell.angle_beta   90.00
_cell.angle_gamma   90.00
#
_symmetry.space_group_name_H-M   'P 1'
#
loop_
_entity.id
_entity.type
_entity.pdbx_description
1 polymer ?
#
loop_
_entity_poly.entity_id
_entity_poly.type
_entity_poly.pdbx_seq_one_letter_code
_entity_poly.pdbx_strand_id
1 'polypeptide(L)'
;MHNSSEGTPLLGERSSSPSTPEHLLPAPSQTPTPRRRGGYQSGRRRGQRGSTALGRVSSFDPKWWVQRARYYVPITGWLPNYQASNLVVDVKAGFMVACLLIPQALSYSSLTHLPPAYGLYTALVPALVYGMLGTSRHLSMGPEALISVLTGTLVKGQLKHLYGAYSPGMPPADTVEHFSTAVASAVALLSGLFTFALGMFRLGFLDSMISESSLRGFISGTAIVIIIGQSRIMLGIAAASSVHSTPWNDFKFMLSHLDQTHVMTAIVSLGALLFLRLLRAVKSRFKATTWLQQIPDTLVVIVLTTALSWVAKLGEEHGVVIFGKVDGDLPHFRLPRVPTYADTKDIVSSAITITMIGVVESVIVAREYASRNHYAVSSNRELVALGVSNAVGSAFGAYPAFGSLSRSKLNDRAQAKSQLSGVVTASLVVASLLGLLPYLFHLPRGVLAAIISDAVISLLSATPGAVAFLFKVQAWSDLFLLLFICFCSVAASVETGILLAVIISLVMVIKRSNMPRIKLLGRSTENDNDFYPIDGAPPAAPGTLRRLSFGSSSSNDSQDESGPQSRDNSSSGSLSADTQAQHIDGVLVVRIEEPLYFANAGQLHARLNRMEMYGDMRTHPSEAPRMNPTRAVVFDLVGMSDIDGSALEILLGIVHEYSRREVRVLFVRVCQGVRLRFEQAQMGSAGGEYDFSDIGSALLHLEQQLCIPSSS
;
A
#
# COMPACT_ATOMS: atom_id res chain seq x y z
N MET A 1 15.75 -66.89 15.53
CA MET A 1 16.08 -67.50 16.84
C MET A 1 15.86 -66.44 17.88
N HIS A 2 14.79 -66.68 18.59
CA HIS A 2 14.46 -66.46 20.02
C HIS A 2 14.57 -65.02 20.54
N ASN A 3 13.46 -64.48 20.78
CA ASN A 3 12.47 -64.60 21.90
C ASN A 3 12.80 -63.64 23.02
N SER A 4 11.90 -62.81 23.25
CA SER A 4 10.68 -62.77 24.14
C SER A 4 11.05 -61.88 25.34
N SER A 5 10.29 -61.03 25.80
CA SER A 5 8.90 -60.92 26.22
C SER A 5 8.87 -60.06 27.49
N GLU A 6 7.83 -59.24 27.54
CA GLU A 6 6.97 -58.96 28.69
C GLU A 6 7.46 -58.19 29.92
N GLY A 7 6.61 -57.23 30.29
CA GLY A 7 6.33 -56.92 31.65
C GLY A 7 6.02 -55.46 31.99
N THR A 8 4.76 -55.03 31.79
CA THR A 8 4.14 -54.01 32.67
C THR A 8 3.90 -54.63 34.04
N PRO A 9 3.90 -53.89 35.18
CA PRO A 9 2.67 -53.26 35.62
C PRO A 9 2.80 -51.91 36.39
N LEU A 10 1.79 -51.13 36.25
CA LEU A 10 0.96 -50.33 37.17
C LEU A 10 1.51 -49.89 38.55
N LEU A 11 1.10 -48.61 38.82
CA LEU A 11 0.80 -47.95 40.10
C LEU A 11 1.89 -47.13 40.78
N GLY A 12 1.62 -45.83 40.83
CA GLY A 12 1.42 -45.18 42.13
C GLY A 12 2.33 -44.00 42.41
N GLU A 13 1.64 -42.94 42.71
CA GLU A 13 2.02 -41.84 43.61
C GLU A 13 2.77 -40.62 43.12
N ARG A 14 1.98 -39.55 43.15
CA ARG A 14 2.24 -38.20 43.70
C ARG A 14 3.69 -37.79 43.90
N SER A 15 4.07 -36.72 43.22
CA SER A 15 4.72 -35.62 43.92
C SER A 15 4.84 -34.37 43.02
N SER A 16 4.24 -33.30 43.51
CA SER A 16 4.74 -31.90 43.55
C SER A 16 5.43 -31.32 42.33
N SER A 17 4.66 -30.52 41.61
CA SER A 17 5.15 -29.45 40.76
C SER A 17 5.80 -28.34 41.60
N PRO A 18 6.95 -27.76 41.17
CA PRO A 18 7.43 -26.54 41.75
C PRO A 18 6.72 -25.34 41.06
N SER A 19 6.13 -24.50 41.90
CA SER A 19 5.53 -23.23 41.64
C SER A 19 6.52 -22.27 40.97
N THR A 20 6.21 -21.79 39.77
CA THR A 20 6.81 -20.63 39.15
C THR A 20 6.25 -19.36 39.84
N PRO A 21 7.03 -18.36 40.18
CA PRO A 21 6.51 -17.12 40.76
C PRO A 21 5.83 -16.27 39.68
N GLU A 22 4.56 -15.96 39.91
CA GLU A 22 3.81 -14.93 39.21
C GLU A 22 4.51 -13.58 39.40
N HIS A 23 5.08 -13.02 38.35
CA HIS A 23 5.43 -11.62 38.32
C HIS A 23 4.15 -10.82 38.09
N LEU A 24 3.67 -10.20 39.16
CA LEU A 24 2.65 -9.16 39.22
C LEU A 24 2.94 -8.05 38.20
N LEU A 25 2.08 -7.93 37.23
CA LEU A 25 1.96 -6.73 36.38
C LEU A 25 1.40 -5.59 37.25
N PRO A 26 1.95 -4.39 37.21
CA PRO A 26 1.37 -3.25 37.93
C PRO A 26 0.05 -2.84 37.22
N ALA A 27 -0.98 -2.67 38.05
CA ALA A 27 -2.29 -2.17 37.65
C ALA A 27 -2.18 -0.75 37.04
N PRO A 28 -3.06 -0.41 36.06
CA PRO A 28 -3.07 0.93 35.49
C PRO A 28 -3.49 1.96 36.56
N SER A 29 -2.64 2.99 36.67
CA SER A 29 -2.87 4.13 37.53
C SER A 29 -4.20 4.81 37.22
N GLN A 30 -5.08 4.86 38.22
CA GLN A 30 -6.32 5.60 38.20
C GLN A 30 -6.03 7.10 38.08
N THR A 31 -6.57 7.75 37.09
CA THR A 31 -6.67 9.21 37.02
C THR A 31 -7.62 9.72 38.08
N PRO A 32 -7.26 10.79 38.84
CA PRO A 32 -8.13 11.32 39.85
C PRO A 32 -9.32 12.07 39.26
N THR A 33 -10.53 11.62 39.63
CA THR A 33 -11.78 12.33 39.37
C THR A 33 -11.84 13.66 40.17
N PRO A 34 -12.27 14.77 39.59
CA PRO A 34 -12.46 15.99 40.34
C PRO A 34 -13.73 15.91 41.19
N ARG A 35 -13.55 16.10 42.51
CA ARG A 35 -14.61 16.26 43.50
C ARG A 35 -15.52 17.44 43.14
N ARG A 36 -16.80 17.17 42.95
CA ARG A 36 -17.87 18.18 42.98
C ARG A 36 -17.93 18.79 44.39
N ARG A 37 -17.73 20.12 44.51
CA ARG A 37 -18.28 20.94 45.58
C ARG A 37 -19.21 21.97 44.94
N GLY A 38 -20.45 21.97 45.41
CA GLY A 38 -21.48 22.88 44.98
C GLY A 38 -21.28 24.28 45.54
N GLY A 39 -21.88 25.23 44.85
CA GLY A 39 -21.98 26.63 45.26
C GLY A 39 -22.65 27.41 44.13
N TYR A 40 -23.97 27.47 44.16
CA TYR A 40 -24.77 28.41 43.38
C TYR A 40 -24.42 29.84 43.83
N GLN A 41 -23.93 30.67 42.91
CA GLN A 41 -24.12 32.11 43.00
C GLN A 41 -24.43 32.66 41.61
N SER A 42 -25.64 33.16 41.49
CA SER A 42 -26.17 33.91 40.37
C SER A 42 -25.46 35.24 40.24
N GLY A 43 -24.75 35.42 39.13
CA GLY A 43 -24.16 36.70 38.75
C GLY A 43 -24.46 36.99 37.28
N ARG A 44 -25.51 37.81 37.04
CA ARG A 44 -25.77 38.44 35.75
C ARG A 44 -24.51 39.11 35.21
N ARG A 45 -24.00 38.65 34.07
CA ARG A 45 -23.11 39.44 33.21
C ARG A 45 -23.70 39.52 31.80
N ARG A 46 -23.92 40.78 31.45
CA ARG A 46 -24.33 41.34 30.17
C ARG A 46 -23.56 40.73 28.99
N GLY A 47 -24.32 40.59 27.90
CA GLY A 47 -23.81 40.15 26.61
C GLY A 47 -22.59 40.92 26.09
N GLN A 48 -21.64 40.14 25.60
CA GLN A 48 -20.67 40.61 24.63
C GLN A 48 -20.87 39.76 23.38
N ARG A 49 -21.29 40.44 22.32
CA ARG A 49 -21.39 39.96 20.96
C ARG A 49 -20.09 39.27 20.54
N GLY A 50 -20.23 38.09 19.94
CA GLY A 50 -19.15 37.39 19.29
C GLY A 50 -18.52 38.24 18.19
N SER A 51 -17.33 38.72 18.43
CA SER A 51 -16.41 39.12 17.39
C SER A 51 -15.64 37.87 16.98
N THR A 52 -15.79 37.47 15.74
CA THR A 52 -14.93 36.52 15.04
C THR A 52 -13.47 36.91 15.30
N ALA A 53 -12.86 36.24 16.27
CA ALA A 53 -11.44 36.32 16.51
C ALA A 53 -10.71 35.59 15.39
N LEU A 54 -10.54 36.25 14.24
CA LEU A 54 -9.32 36.16 13.48
C LEU A 54 -8.22 36.66 14.43
N GLY A 55 -7.75 35.75 15.28
CA GLY A 55 -6.63 36.00 16.15
C GLY A 55 -5.46 36.48 15.29
N ARG A 56 -5.16 37.75 15.37
CA ARG A 56 -3.85 38.28 14.96
C ARG A 56 -2.82 37.31 15.51
N VAL A 57 -2.14 36.62 14.61
CA VAL A 57 -0.88 35.92 14.89
C VAL A 57 0.09 37.05 15.29
N SER A 58 0.10 37.40 16.58
CA SER A 58 1.06 38.31 17.10
C SER A 58 2.40 37.58 17.15
N SER A 59 3.29 38.03 16.26
CA SER A 59 4.72 38.19 16.46
C SER A 59 5.45 37.14 17.27
N PHE A 60 6.30 36.39 16.58
CA PHE A 60 7.61 35.88 17.03
C PHE A 60 7.68 35.36 18.48
N ASP A 61 6.89 34.34 18.82
CA ASP A 61 7.22 33.52 19.99
C ASP A 61 8.32 32.52 19.53
N PRO A 62 9.57 32.64 20.01
CA PRO A 62 10.66 31.75 19.66
C PRO A 62 10.34 30.28 19.97
N LYS A 63 9.54 30.03 21.01
CA LYS A 63 9.10 28.65 21.39
C LYS A 63 8.22 28.03 20.32
N TRP A 64 7.34 28.80 19.70
CA TRP A 64 6.49 28.34 18.60
C TRP A 64 7.31 27.93 17.36
N TRP A 65 8.33 28.71 17.00
CA TRP A 65 9.25 28.40 15.92
C TRP A 65 10.10 27.18 16.21
N VAL A 66 10.59 27.01 17.42
CA VAL A 66 11.37 25.83 17.84
C VAL A 66 10.51 24.58 17.81
N GLN A 67 9.25 24.62 18.25
CA GLN A 67 8.33 23.49 18.16
C GLN A 67 8.03 23.10 16.71
N ARG A 68 7.81 24.09 15.85
CA ARG A 68 7.61 23.82 14.40
C ARG A 68 8.89 23.32 13.72
N ALA A 69 10.03 23.90 14.04
CA ALA A 69 11.30 23.40 13.51
C ALA A 69 11.53 21.93 13.89
N ARG A 70 11.26 21.54 15.14
CA ARG A 70 11.31 20.12 15.57
C ARG A 70 10.31 19.23 14.83
N TYR A 71 9.18 19.78 14.46
CA TYR A 71 8.18 19.04 13.68
C TYR A 71 8.61 18.82 12.24
N TYR A 72 9.14 19.83 11.54
CA TYR A 72 9.53 19.76 10.13
C TYR A 72 10.95 19.23 9.92
N VAL A 73 11.83 19.36 10.91
CA VAL A 73 13.22 18.89 10.88
C VAL A 73 13.45 17.93 12.04
N PRO A 74 13.06 16.66 11.90
CA PRO A 74 13.06 15.66 12.98
C PRO A 74 14.41 15.45 13.66
N ILE A 75 15.53 15.68 12.98
CA ILE A 75 16.87 15.56 13.59
C ILE A 75 17.01 16.47 14.83
N THR A 76 16.40 17.64 14.83
CA THR A 76 16.41 18.57 15.98
C THR A 76 15.65 18.04 17.20
N GLY A 77 14.79 17.06 16.99
CA GLY A 77 14.03 16.39 18.04
C GLY A 77 14.70 15.13 18.59
N TRP A 78 15.25 14.28 17.73
CA TRP A 78 15.83 13.00 18.14
C TRP A 78 17.31 13.08 18.51
N LEU A 79 18.11 13.93 17.82
CA LEU A 79 19.54 14.03 18.06
C LEU A 79 19.91 14.51 19.50
N PRO A 80 19.26 15.55 20.08
CA PRO A 80 19.53 15.96 21.45
C PRO A 80 19.20 14.92 22.52
N ASN A 81 18.26 14.01 22.20
CA ASN A 81 17.80 12.94 23.08
C ASN A 81 18.45 11.59 22.77
N TYR A 82 19.46 11.58 21.91
CA TYR A 82 20.12 10.37 21.47
C TYR A 82 20.95 9.74 22.58
N GLN A 83 20.73 8.48 22.85
CA GLN A 83 21.49 7.72 23.86
C GLN A 83 22.72 7.08 23.21
N ALA A 84 23.90 7.29 23.80
CA ALA A 84 25.15 6.74 23.30
C ALA A 84 25.16 5.20 23.23
N SER A 85 24.35 4.53 24.05
CA SER A 85 24.14 3.08 23.99
C SER A 85 23.56 2.58 22.65
N ASN A 86 22.79 3.43 21.94
CA ASN A 86 22.20 3.09 20.64
C ASN A 86 23.19 3.21 19.48
N LEU A 87 24.35 3.88 19.69
CA LEU A 87 25.35 4.13 18.64
C LEU A 87 25.87 2.82 18.03
N VAL A 88 26.21 1.85 18.86
CA VAL A 88 26.71 0.56 18.38
C VAL A 88 25.69 -0.16 17.51
N VAL A 89 24.41 -0.09 17.88
CA VAL A 89 23.30 -0.72 17.14
C VAL A 89 23.09 -0.02 15.79
N ASP A 90 23.06 1.32 15.79
CA ASP A 90 22.85 2.10 14.58
C ASP A 90 24.04 2.02 13.62
N VAL A 91 25.28 2.00 14.13
CA VAL A 91 26.49 1.77 13.33
C VAL A 91 26.46 0.38 12.68
N LYS A 92 26.12 -0.66 13.45
CA LYS A 92 25.98 -2.02 12.92
C LYS A 92 24.88 -2.08 11.84
N ALA A 93 23.73 -1.45 12.07
CA ALA A 93 22.64 -1.41 11.10
C ALA A 93 23.08 -0.68 9.82
N GLY A 94 23.71 0.49 9.95
CA GLY A 94 24.22 1.25 8.81
C GLY A 94 25.28 0.50 8.02
N PHE A 95 26.17 -0.23 8.69
CA PHE A 95 27.16 -1.10 8.04
C PHE A 95 26.51 -2.23 7.23
N MET A 96 25.53 -2.93 7.82
CA MET A 96 24.81 -4.01 7.14
C MET A 96 24.06 -3.49 5.90
N VAL A 97 23.42 -2.32 6.00
CA VAL A 97 22.73 -1.68 4.88
C VAL A 97 23.73 -1.23 3.81
N ALA A 98 24.87 -0.64 4.17
CA ALA A 98 25.91 -0.22 3.23
C ALA A 98 26.48 -1.39 2.42
N CYS A 99 26.72 -2.54 3.06
CA CYS A 99 27.18 -3.76 2.39
C CYS A 99 26.21 -4.29 1.32
N LEU A 100 24.91 -3.98 1.45
CA LEU A 100 23.90 -4.30 0.44
C LEU A 100 23.73 -3.16 -0.57
N LEU A 101 23.70 -1.91 -0.09
CA LEU A 101 23.41 -0.72 -0.89
C LEU A 101 24.49 -0.42 -1.91
N ILE A 102 25.79 -0.50 -1.53
CA ILE A 102 26.90 -0.15 -2.42
C ILE A 102 26.89 -1.01 -3.70
N PRO A 103 26.84 -2.35 -3.62
CA PRO A 103 26.73 -3.18 -4.82
C PRO A 103 25.45 -2.96 -5.61
N GLN A 104 24.32 -2.74 -4.92
CA GLN A 104 23.05 -2.43 -5.59
C GLN A 104 23.13 -1.10 -6.34
N ALA A 105 23.71 -0.06 -5.75
CA ALA A 105 23.86 1.25 -6.37
C ALA A 105 24.70 1.18 -7.66
N LEU A 106 25.81 0.43 -7.63
CA LEU A 106 26.63 0.17 -8.81
C LEU A 106 25.89 -0.63 -9.89
N SER A 107 25.10 -1.63 -9.48
CA SER A 107 24.30 -2.44 -10.39
C SER A 107 23.15 -1.63 -11.02
N TYR A 108 22.46 -0.82 -10.22
CA TYR A 108 21.30 -0.04 -10.67
C TYR A 108 21.71 1.13 -11.58
N SER A 109 22.92 1.69 -11.44
CA SER A 109 23.44 2.67 -12.40
C SER A 109 23.54 2.09 -13.82
N SER A 110 23.85 0.81 -13.95
CA SER A 110 23.85 0.16 -15.27
C SER A 110 22.45 0.04 -15.88
N LEU A 111 21.40 -0.10 -15.06
CA LEU A 111 19.99 -0.06 -15.50
C LEU A 111 19.58 1.31 -16.00
N THR A 112 20.13 2.37 -15.40
CA THR A 112 19.85 3.76 -15.80
C THR A 112 20.67 4.21 -17.01
N HIS A 113 21.57 3.38 -17.53
CA HIS A 113 22.55 3.75 -18.56
C HIS A 113 23.45 4.91 -18.15
N LEU A 114 23.76 5.03 -16.85
CA LEU A 114 24.65 6.04 -16.28
C LEU A 114 25.95 5.42 -15.80
N PRO A 115 27.04 6.21 -15.70
CA PRO A 115 28.26 5.74 -15.07
C PRO A 115 28.02 5.28 -13.62
N PRO A 116 28.80 4.30 -13.14
CA PRO A 116 28.58 3.70 -11.83
C PRO A 116 28.63 4.67 -10.64
N ALA A 117 29.43 5.72 -10.73
CA ALA A 117 29.55 6.76 -9.70
C ALA A 117 28.19 7.43 -9.39
N TYR A 118 27.36 7.63 -10.40
CA TYR A 118 26.04 8.27 -10.22
C TYR A 118 25.07 7.41 -9.39
N GLY A 119 25.23 6.08 -9.43
CA GLY A 119 24.52 5.17 -8.53
C GLY A 119 24.90 5.42 -7.07
N LEU A 120 26.20 5.60 -6.79
CA LEU A 120 26.69 5.93 -5.46
C LEU A 120 26.29 7.34 -5.01
N TYR A 121 26.27 8.33 -5.90
CA TYR A 121 25.74 9.66 -5.60
C TYR A 121 24.26 9.61 -5.18
N THR A 122 23.47 8.77 -5.86
CA THR A 122 22.08 8.52 -5.54
C THR A 122 21.90 7.79 -4.21
N ALA A 123 22.85 6.96 -3.83
CA ALA A 123 22.88 6.30 -2.51
C ALA A 123 23.33 7.22 -1.38
N LEU A 124 24.14 8.26 -1.70
CA LEU A 124 24.77 9.15 -0.74
C LEU A 124 23.89 10.34 -0.36
N VAL A 125 23.67 11.25 -1.31
CA VAL A 125 23.11 12.58 -1.01
C VAL A 125 21.64 12.50 -0.55
N PRO A 126 20.76 11.77 -1.26
CA PRO A 126 19.37 11.63 -0.80
C PRO A 126 19.25 10.99 0.57
N ALA A 127 20.10 9.98 0.87
CA ALA A 127 20.08 9.30 2.18
C ALA A 127 20.51 10.23 3.32
N LEU A 128 21.53 11.09 3.11
CA LEU A 128 21.95 12.10 4.09
C LEU A 128 20.83 13.09 4.39
N VAL A 129 20.20 13.65 3.36
CA VAL A 129 19.12 14.61 3.50
C VAL A 129 17.91 13.96 4.18
N TYR A 130 17.57 12.74 3.79
CA TYR A 130 16.50 11.98 4.43
C TYR A 130 16.81 11.68 5.91
N GLY A 131 18.05 11.37 6.27
CA GLY A 131 18.49 11.20 7.66
C GLY A 131 18.21 12.42 8.55
N MET A 132 18.15 13.62 7.96
CA MET A 132 17.83 14.87 8.67
C MET A 132 16.32 15.14 8.75
N LEU A 133 15.58 14.85 7.69
CA LEU A 133 14.18 15.24 7.51
C LEU A 133 13.18 14.09 7.66
N GLY A 134 13.60 12.84 7.50
CA GLY A 134 12.76 11.66 7.57
C GLY A 134 12.16 11.43 8.96
N THR A 135 10.99 10.81 9.01
CA THR A 135 10.33 10.43 10.27
C THR A 135 10.43 8.93 10.55
N SER A 136 10.68 8.12 9.53
CA SER A 136 10.87 6.68 9.69
C SER A 136 12.32 6.35 10.09
N ARG A 137 12.49 5.53 11.15
CA ARG A 137 13.80 5.07 11.61
C ARG A 137 14.39 3.98 10.73
N HIS A 138 13.54 3.23 10.04
CA HIS A 138 13.91 2.03 9.32
C HIS A 138 13.96 2.22 7.80
N LEU A 139 13.28 3.26 7.27
CA LEU A 139 13.27 3.50 5.83
C LEU A 139 14.69 3.82 5.34
N SER A 140 15.21 2.99 4.45
CA SER A 140 16.50 3.21 3.78
C SER A 140 16.26 3.81 2.40
N MET A 141 16.58 5.10 2.26
CA MET A 141 16.49 5.84 1.01
C MET A 141 17.72 5.58 0.14
N GLY A 142 17.55 5.55 -1.17
CA GLY A 142 18.61 5.38 -2.15
C GLY A 142 18.09 4.85 -3.48
N PRO A 143 18.98 4.45 -4.40
CA PRO A 143 18.58 3.87 -5.68
C PRO A 143 17.72 2.60 -5.46
N GLU A 144 16.69 2.43 -6.31
CA GLU A 144 15.78 1.30 -6.26
C GLU A 144 15.66 0.70 -7.67
N ALA A 145 15.48 -0.63 -7.76
CA ALA A 145 15.54 -1.36 -9.03
C ALA A 145 14.50 -0.86 -10.03
N LEU A 146 13.26 -0.72 -9.59
CA LEU A 146 12.14 -0.32 -10.42
C LEU A 146 12.30 1.11 -10.95
N ILE A 147 12.64 2.04 -10.06
CA ILE A 147 12.89 3.45 -10.39
C ILE A 147 14.09 3.57 -11.35
N SER A 148 15.12 2.75 -11.15
CA SER A 148 16.29 2.72 -12.02
C SER A 148 15.95 2.24 -13.44
N VAL A 149 15.09 1.21 -13.59
CA VAL A 149 14.62 0.75 -14.90
C VAL A 149 13.82 1.85 -15.61
N LEU A 150 12.89 2.50 -14.92
CA LEU A 150 12.09 3.58 -15.50
C LEU A 150 12.96 4.77 -15.92
N THR A 151 13.91 5.16 -15.07
CA THR A 151 14.89 6.21 -15.42
C THR A 151 15.71 5.82 -16.64
N GLY A 152 16.15 4.56 -16.72
CA GLY A 152 16.92 4.04 -17.85
C GLY A 152 16.11 3.98 -19.15
N THR A 153 14.84 3.59 -19.08
CA THR A 153 13.93 3.61 -20.24
C THR A 153 13.79 5.03 -20.79
N LEU A 154 13.60 6.01 -19.90
CA LEU A 154 13.54 7.42 -20.29
C LEU A 154 14.86 7.89 -20.90
N VAL A 155 16.01 7.65 -20.24
CA VAL A 155 17.34 8.06 -20.75
C VAL A 155 17.58 7.46 -22.14
N LYS A 156 17.28 6.17 -22.33
CA LYS A 156 17.38 5.50 -23.64
C LYS A 156 16.47 6.13 -24.69
N GLY A 157 15.23 6.49 -24.33
CA GLY A 157 14.30 7.20 -25.21
C GLY A 157 14.83 8.58 -25.62
N GLN A 158 15.34 9.35 -24.66
CA GLN A 158 15.88 10.69 -24.90
C GLN A 158 17.19 10.68 -25.73
N LEU A 159 18.02 9.66 -25.58
CA LEU A 159 19.23 9.49 -26.41
C LEU A 159 18.89 9.41 -27.91
N LYS A 160 17.73 8.90 -28.28
CA LYS A 160 17.26 8.90 -29.69
C LYS A 160 17.15 10.31 -30.24
N HIS A 161 16.66 11.26 -29.46
CA HIS A 161 16.57 12.67 -29.87
C HIS A 161 17.98 13.25 -30.04
N LEU A 162 18.91 12.93 -29.16
CA LEU A 162 20.30 13.34 -29.27
C LEU A 162 20.95 12.78 -30.53
N TYR A 163 20.85 11.46 -30.79
CA TYR A 163 21.39 10.83 -31.99
C TYR A 163 20.78 11.39 -33.28
N GLY A 164 19.50 11.71 -33.28
CA GLY A 164 18.82 12.37 -34.39
C GLY A 164 19.40 13.73 -34.72
N ALA A 165 19.80 14.50 -33.71
CA ALA A 165 20.41 15.81 -33.88
C ALA A 165 21.84 15.75 -34.44
N TYR A 166 22.55 14.65 -34.29
CA TYR A 166 23.93 14.44 -34.81
C TYR A 166 23.98 13.66 -36.14
N SER A 167 22.84 13.45 -36.80
CA SER A 167 22.82 12.75 -38.10
C SER A 167 23.49 13.63 -39.21
N PRO A 168 24.47 13.10 -40.01
CA PRO A 168 24.89 11.69 -40.13
C PRO A 168 26.03 11.22 -39.20
N GLY A 169 26.42 11.98 -38.18
CA GLY A 169 27.51 11.66 -37.25
C GLY A 169 27.06 10.97 -35.99
N MET A 170 28.00 10.35 -35.23
CA MET A 170 27.75 9.84 -33.89
C MET A 170 28.19 10.90 -32.86
N PRO A 171 27.37 11.22 -31.84
CA PRO A 171 27.80 12.16 -30.78
C PRO A 171 29.02 11.62 -30.02
N PRO A 172 29.95 12.47 -29.56
CA PRO A 172 31.06 12.07 -28.73
C PRO A 172 30.59 11.36 -27.44
N ALA A 173 31.36 10.40 -26.94
CA ALA A 173 31.00 9.63 -25.74
C ALA A 173 30.74 10.52 -24.52
N ASP A 174 31.58 11.55 -24.34
CA ASP A 174 31.41 12.53 -23.26
C ASP A 174 30.09 13.31 -23.38
N THR A 175 29.64 13.62 -24.59
CA THR A 175 28.37 14.28 -24.84
C THR A 175 27.20 13.38 -24.46
N VAL A 176 27.29 12.09 -24.80
CA VAL A 176 26.28 11.07 -24.43
C VAL A 176 26.16 10.94 -22.92
N GLU A 177 27.31 10.87 -22.23
CA GLU A 177 27.35 10.80 -20.76
C GLU A 177 26.76 12.06 -20.12
N HIS A 178 27.21 13.22 -20.51
CA HIS A 178 26.69 14.51 -20.00
C HIS A 178 25.18 14.67 -20.27
N PHE A 179 24.71 14.27 -21.43
CA PHE A 179 23.29 14.32 -21.78
C PHE A 179 22.47 13.37 -20.89
N SER A 180 22.91 12.10 -20.76
CA SER A 180 22.22 11.09 -19.97
C SER A 180 22.14 11.48 -18.49
N THR A 181 23.23 11.99 -17.92
CA THR A 181 23.29 12.45 -16.52
C THR A 181 22.42 13.69 -16.29
N ALA A 182 22.37 14.63 -17.25
CA ALA A 182 21.51 15.80 -17.16
C ALA A 182 20.03 15.42 -17.22
N VAL A 183 19.62 14.50 -18.11
CA VAL A 183 18.25 13.95 -18.16
C VAL A 183 17.87 13.31 -16.83
N ALA A 184 18.71 12.42 -16.29
CA ALA A 184 18.45 11.73 -15.06
C ALA A 184 18.33 12.68 -13.85
N SER A 185 19.21 13.70 -13.78
CA SER A 185 19.16 14.73 -12.73
C SER A 185 17.92 15.63 -12.87
N ALA A 186 17.50 15.96 -14.10
CA ALA A 186 16.28 16.74 -14.33
C ALA A 186 15.03 15.97 -13.86
N VAL A 187 14.95 14.68 -14.14
CA VAL A 187 13.87 13.81 -13.66
C VAL A 187 13.88 13.71 -12.13
N ALA A 188 15.06 13.60 -11.51
CA ALA A 188 15.18 13.58 -10.05
C ALA A 188 14.68 14.88 -9.42
N LEU A 189 15.01 16.04 -10.03
CA LEU A 189 14.50 17.32 -9.58
C LEU A 189 12.98 17.40 -9.68
N LEU A 190 12.41 17.08 -10.85
CA LEU A 190 10.97 17.14 -11.06
C LEU A 190 10.22 16.14 -10.16
N SER A 191 10.71 14.92 -10.05
CA SER A 191 10.14 13.92 -9.14
C SER A 191 10.22 14.39 -7.68
N GLY A 192 11.33 15.02 -7.29
CA GLY A 192 11.49 15.65 -5.98
C GLY A 192 10.47 16.76 -5.74
N LEU A 193 10.28 17.66 -6.70
CA LEU A 193 9.31 18.76 -6.62
C LEU A 193 7.87 18.25 -6.57
N PHE A 194 7.51 17.25 -7.39
CA PHE A 194 6.17 16.65 -7.34
C PHE A 194 5.92 15.95 -5.99
N THR A 195 6.88 15.17 -5.50
CA THR A 195 6.78 14.51 -4.19
C THR A 195 6.65 15.55 -3.06
N PHE A 196 7.43 16.62 -3.11
CA PHE A 196 7.34 17.72 -2.15
C PHE A 196 5.96 18.40 -2.19
N ALA A 197 5.45 18.69 -3.39
CA ALA A 197 4.13 19.28 -3.57
C ALA A 197 3.02 18.38 -2.99
N LEU A 198 3.06 17.07 -3.28
CA LEU A 198 2.12 16.11 -2.68
C LEU A 198 2.13 16.15 -1.14
N GLY A 199 3.32 16.26 -0.53
CA GLY A 199 3.46 16.39 0.92
C GLY A 199 2.90 17.71 1.46
N MET A 200 3.19 18.83 0.79
CA MET A 200 2.71 20.17 1.17
C MET A 200 1.19 20.32 1.05
N PHE A 201 0.59 19.79 -0.01
CA PHE A 201 -0.86 19.77 -0.20
C PHE A 201 -1.57 18.70 0.60
N ARG A 202 -0.84 17.97 1.47
CA ARG A 202 -1.37 16.90 2.34
C ARG A 202 -2.05 15.77 1.57
N LEU A 203 -1.57 15.46 0.39
CA LEU A 203 -2.07 14.38 -0.45
C LEU A 203 -1.48 13.01 -0.12
N GLY A 204 -0.92 12.84 1.08
CA GLY A 204 -0.34 11.57 1.55
C GLY A 204 -1.35 10.42 1.67
N PHE A 205 -2.65 10.68 1.48
CA PHE A 205 -3.66 9.62 1.40
C PHE A 205 -3.69 8.92 0.03
N LEU A 206 -3.01 9.46 -0.99
CA LEU A 206 -2.97 8.86 -2.33
C LEU A 206 -2.37 7.45 -2.33
N ASP A 207 -1.54 7.12 -1.34
CA ASP A 207 -1.02 5.76 -1.16
C ASP A 207 -2.13 4.72 -0.92
N SER A 208 -3.25 5.12 -0.31
CA SER A 208 -4.40 4.26 -0.07
C SER A 208 -5.34 4.13 -1.29
N MET A 209 -5.13 4.93 -2.34
CA MET A 209 -5.95 4.90 -3.55
C MET A 209 -5.59 3.76 -4.50
N ILE A 210 -4.35 3.25 -4.43
CA ILE A 210 -3.92 2.14 -5.27
C ILE A 210 -4.30 0.82 -4.58
N SER A 211 -5.02 -0.04 -5.31
CA SER A 211 -5.36 -1.38 -4.82
C SER A 211 -4.09 -2.20 -4.60
N GLU A 212 -4.01 -2.92 -3.48
CA GLU A 212 -2.87 -3.80 -3.18
C GLU A 212 -2.68 -4.88 -4.25
N SER A 213 -3.77 -5.40 -4.82
CA SER A 213 -3.73 -6.36 -5.92
C SER A 213 -3.14 -5.75 -7.19
N SER A 214 -3.50 -4.49 -7.52
CA SER A 214 -2.92 -3.74 -8.65
C SER A 214 -1.42 -3.52 -8.46
N LEU A 215 -1.01 -3.08 -7.28
CA LEU A 215 0.40 -2.83 -6.95
C LEU A 215 1.21 -4.12 -7.00
N ARG A 216 0.72 -5.22 -6.45
CA ARG A 216 1.38 -6.53 -6.50
C ARG A 216 1.51 -7.06 -7.93
N GLY A 217 0.46 -6.89 -8.76
CA GLY A 217 0.50 -7.23 -10.18
C GLY A 217 1.58 -6.47 -10.94
N PHE A 218 1.66 -5.16 -10.70
CA PHE A 218 2.67 -4.29 -11.26
C PHE A 218 4.10 -4.66 -10.82
N ILE A 219 4.34 -4.85 -9.51
CA ILE A 219 5.65 -5.27 -8.97
C ILE A 219 6.06 -6.61 -9.58
N SER A 220 5.13 -7.57 -9.70
CA SER A 220 5.41 -8.88 -10.28
C SER A 220 5.75 -8.80 -11.77
N GLY A 221 5.00 -8.00 -12.53
CA GLY A 221 5.27 -7.79 -13.96
C GLY A 221 6.63 -7.13 -14.19
N THR A 222 6.94 -6.09 -13.42
CA THR A 222 8.24 -5.42 -13.49
C THR A 222 9.38 -6.34 -13.07
N ALA A 223 9.18 -7.17 -12.05
CA ALA A 223 10.15 -8.18 -11.64
C ALA A 223 10.50 -9.14 -12.80
N ILE A 224 9.50 -9.59 -13.53
CA ILE A 224 9.71 -10.44 -14.72
C ILE A 224 10.51 -9.67 -15.80
N VAL A 225 10.15 -8.43 -16.08
CA VAL A 225 10.86 -7.58 -17.06
C VAL A 225 12.33 -7.40 -16.69
N ILE A 226 12.62 -7.12 -15.41
CA ILE A 226 14.00 -6.99 -14.92
C ILE A 226 14.76 -8.32 -15.09
N ILE A 227 14.16 -9.45 -14.72
CA ILE A 227 14.79 -10.76 -14.87
C ILE A 227 15.13 -11.04 -16.34
N ILE A 228 14.24 -10.74 -17.27
CA ILE A 228 14.49 -10.89 -18.73
C ILE A 228 15.72 -10.06 -19.13
N GLY A 229 15.75 -8.78 -18.74
CA GLY A 229 16.88 -7.89 -19.06
C GLY A 229 18.20 -8.35 -18.44
N GLN A 230 18.19 -8.78 -17.18
CA GLN A 230 19.38 -9.25 -16.48
C GLN A 230 19.86 -10.62 -17.00
N SER A 231 18.94 -11.52 -17.38
CA SER A 231 19.29 -12.82 -17.95
C SER A 231 20.16 -12.68 -19.20
N ARG A 232 19.87 -11.69 -20.05
CA ARG A 232 20.68 -11.39 -21.23
C ARG A 232 22.11 -11.01 -20.85
N ILE A 233 22.30 -10.15 -19.83
CA ILE A 233 23.62 -9.74 -19.34
C ILE A 233 24.35 -10.93 -18.70
N MET A 234 23.65 -11.77 -17.96
CA MET A 234 24.20 -12.97 -17.35
C MET A 234 24.69 -14.00 -18.39
N LEU A 235 24.01 -14.09 -19.51
CA LEU A 235 24.40 -14.95 -20.63
C LEU A 235 25.47 -14.32 -21.54
N GLY A 236 25.81 -13.05 -21.34
CA GLY A 236 26.78 -12.33 -22.17
C GLY A 236 26.30 -12.04 -23.59
N ILE A 237 24.98 -12.10 -23.86
CA ILE A 237 24.39 -11.83 -25.18
C ILE A 237 24.40 -10.31 -25.44
N ALA A 238 24.94 -9.90 -26.59
CA ALA A 238 25.00 -8.48 -26.97
C ALA A 238 23.60 -7.83 -27.03
N ALA A 239 23.53 -6.52 -26.79
CA ALA A 239 22.27 -5.81 -26.83
C ALA A 239 21.71 -5.78 -28.26
N ALA A 240 20.39 -6.04 -28.42
CA ALA A 240 19.71 -5.78 -29.67
C ALA A 240 19.81 -4.28 -30.02
N SER A 241 20.13 -3.98 -31.26
CA SER A 241 20.26 -2.61 -31.77
C SER A 241 18.90 -1.84 -31.87
N SER A 242 17.78 -2.52 -31.65
CA SER A 242 16.45 -1.92 -31.72
C SER A 242 16.11 -1.10 -30.48
N VAL A 243 15.96 0.20 -30.63
CA VAL A 243 15.63 1.19 -29.60
C VAL A 243 14.19 1.02 -29.04
N HIS A 244 13.33 0.24 -29.70
CA HIS A 244 11.91 0.06 -29.38
C HIS A 244 11.52 -1.41 -29.17
N SER A 245 12.26 -2.16 -28.38
CA SER A 245 11.82 -3.52 -28.03
C SER A 245 10.92 -3.47 -26.80
N THR A 246 9.74 -4.09 -26.92
CA THR A 246 8.93 -4.41 -25.75
C THR A 246 9.63 -5.50 -24.93
N PRO A 247 9.39 -5.61 -23.63
CA PRO A 247 9.97 -6.68 -22.81
C PRO A 247 9.72 -8.08 -23.39
N TRP A 248 8.58 -8.26 -24.03
CA TRP A 248 8.24 -9.50 -24.73
C TRP A 248 9.14 -9.75 -25.95
N ASN A 249 9.48 -8.73 -26.71
CA ASN A 249 10.40 -8.85 -27.84
C ASN A 249 11.84 -9.09 -27.37
N ASP A 250 12.26 -8.47 -26.25
CA ASP A 250 13.56 -8.73 -25.63
C ASP A 250 13.68 -10.20 -25.18
N PHE A 251 12.60 -10.77 -24.64
CA PHE A 251 12.54 -12.19 -24.31
C PHE A 251 12.67 -13.08 -25.53
N LYS A 252 11.90 -12.79 -26.61
CA LYS A 252 12.03 -13.53 -27.89
C LYS A 252 13.43 -13.41 -28.47
N PHE A 253 14.00 -12.21 -28.47
CA PHE A 253 15.36 -11.97 -28.95
C PHE A 253 16.39 -12.80 -28.17
N MET A 254 16.28 -12.83 -26.85
CA MET A 254 17.15 -13.64 -25.99
C MET A 254 17.07 -15.14 -26.38
N LEU A 255 15.83 -15.66 -26.54
CA LEU A 255 15.63 -17.08 -26.93
C LEU A 255 16.16 -17.41 -28.32
N SER A 256 16.04 -16.48 -29.28
CA SER A 256 16.53 -16.71 -30.65
C SER A 256 18.07 -16.57 -30.82
N HIS A 257 18.76 -16.02 -29.81
CA HIS A 257 20.21 -15.81 -29.84
C HIS A 257 20.95 -16.55 -28.70
N LEU A 258 20.37 -17.64 -28.21
CA LEU A 258 21.03 -18.48 -27.21
C LEU A 258 22.34 -19.12 -27.70
N ASP A 259 22.47 -19.27 -29.02
CA ASP A 259 23.70 -19.71 -29.69
C ASP A 259 24.88 -18.74 -29.50
N GLN A 260 24.62 -17.45 -29.27
CA GLN A 260 25.61 -16.42 -29.04
C GLN A 260 25.99 -16.29 -27.56
N THR A 261 25.59 -17.23 -26.70
CA THR A 261 25.87 -17.18 -25.27
C THR A 261 27.37 -17.27 -25.02
N HIS A 262 27.93 -16.31 -24.28
CA HIS A 262 29.32 -16.37 -23.82
C HIS A 262 29.43 -17.30 -22.60
N VAL A 263 29.87 -18.52 -22.84
CA VAL A 263 29.87 -19.64 -21.87
C VAL A 263 30.51 -19.26 -20.55
N MET A 264 31.69 -18.61 -20.57
CA MET A 264 32.37 -18.19 -19.34
C MET A 264 31.57 -17.16 -18.53
N THR A 265 30.99 -16.17 -19.19
CA THR A 265 30.13 -15.20 -18.52
C THR A 265 28.92 -15.89 -17.89
N ALA A 266 28.28 -16.83 -18.59
CA ALA A 266 27.14 -17.59 -18.10
C ALA A 266 27.53 -18.44 -16.86
N ILE A 267 28.64 -19.17 -16.89
CA ILE A 267 29.12 -19.98 -15.77
C ILE A 267 29.36 -19.10 -14.52
N VAL A 268 30.07 -17.99 -14.67
CA VAL A 268 30.41 -17.09 -13.56
C VAL A 268 29.13 -16.45 -12.98
N SER A 269 28.21 -16.00 -13.85
CA SER A 269 26.98 -15.30 -13.42
C SER A 269 25.99 -16.25 -12.76
N LEU A 270 25.71 -17.41 -13.38
CA LEU A 270 24.82 -18.43 -12.81
C LEU A 270 25.43 -19.06 -11.56
N GLY A 271 26.75 -19.27 -11.55
CA GLY A 271 27.48 -19.73 -10.38
C GLY A 271 27.36 -18.75 -9.20
N ALA A 272 27.47 -17.44 -9.45
CA ALA A 272 27.27 -16.41 -8.44
C ALA A 272 25.82 -16.38 -7.91
N LEU A 273 24.83 -16.52 -8.79
CA LEU A 273 23.42 -16.60 -8.42
C LEU A 273 23.13 -17.84 -7.55
N LEU A 274 23.63 -18.99 -7.97
CA LEU A 274 23.46 -20.24 -7.24
C LEU A 274 24.14 -20.16 -5.87
N PHE A 275 25.35 -19.60 -5.81
CA PHE A 275 26.10 -19.42 -4.56
C PHE A 275 25.36 -18.50 -3.59
N LEU A 276 24.79 -17.37 -4.07
CA LEU A 276 23.93 -16.50 -3.28
C LEU A 276 22.73 -17.25 -2.69
N ARG A 277 22.06 -18.07 -3.49
CA ARG A 277 20.90 -18.86 -3.06
C ARG A 277 21.30 -19.92 -2.04
N LEU A 278 22.40 -20.62 -2.29
CA LEU A 278 22.94 -21.62 -1.39
C LEU A 278 23.33 -21.00 -0.04
N LEU A 279 24.04 -19.86 -0.05
CA LEU A 279 24.44 -19.14 1.17
C LEU A 279 23.22 -18.74 2.01
N ARG A 280 22.15 -18.24 1.38
CA ARG A 280 20.89 -17.93 2.08
C ARG A 280 20.18 -19.18 2.60
N ALA A 281 20.19 -20.27 1.84
CA ALA A 281 19.61 -21.54 2.29
C ALA A 281 20.37 -22.10 3.51
N VAL A 282 21.71 -22.04 3.49
CA VAL A 282 22.55 -22.41 4.64
C VAL A 282 22.22 -21.54 5.85
N LYS A 283 22.16 -20.21 5.68
CA LYS A 283 21.78 -19.30 6.77
C LYS A 283 20.39 -19.59 7.33
N SER A 284 19.44 -19.92 6.48
CA SER A 284 18.07 -20.26 6.92
C SER A 284 18.03 -21.55 7.74
N ARG A 285 18.96 -22.48 7.50
CA ARG A 285 19.11 -23.73 8.25
C ARG A 285 19.77 -23.52 9.61
N PHE A 286 20.76 -22.62 9.68
CA PHE A 286 21.52 -22.33 10.90
C PHE A 286 21.09 -21.04 11.57
N LYS A 287 19.77 -20.91 11.87
CA LYS A 287 19.19 -19.70 12.48
C LYS A 287 19.75 -19.35 13.85
N ALA A 288 20.21 -20.36 14.61
CA ALA A 288 20.77 -20.18 15.96
C ALA A 288 22.17 -19.52 15.96
N THR A 289 22.87 -19.53 14.84
CA THR A 289 24.25 -19.00 14.76
C THR A 289 24.22 -17.52 14.42
N THR A 290 24.24 -16.67 15.43
CA THR A 290 24.06 -15.21 15.30
C THR A 290 25.10 -14.54 14.42
N TRP A 291 26.39 -14.94 14.50
CA TRP A 291 27.45 -14.36 13.67
C TRP A 291 27.26 -14.64 12.17
N LEU A 292 26.77 -15.84 11.80
CA LEU A 292 26.51 -16.21 10.41
C LEU A 292 25.40 -15.35 9.80
N GLN A 293 24.39 -14.99 10.60
CA GLN A 293 23.29 -14.12 10.17
C GLN A 293 23.72 -12.67 9.91
N GLN A 294 24.85 -12.25 10.50
CA GLN A 294 25.38 -10.90 10.38
C GLN A 294 26.26 -10.68 9.15
N ILE A 295 26.78 -11.75 8.54
CA ILE A 295 27.62 -11.65 7.33
C ILE A 295 26.72 -11.21 6.15
N PRO A 296 27.07 -10.15 5.41
CA PRO A 296 26.31 -9.73 4.23
C PRO A 296 26.55 -10.67 3.06
N ASP A 297 25.51 -11.40 2.61
CA ASP A 297 25.62 -12.39 1.53
C ASP A 297 26.17 -11.82 0.24
N THR A 298 25.66 -10.66 -0.14
CA THR A 298 26.04 -9.96 -1.38
C THR A 298 27.51 -9.54 -1.38
N LEU A 299 28.04 -9.07 -0.23
CA LEU A 299 29.43 -8.69 -0.09
C LEU A 299 30.37 -9.90 -0.27
N VAL A 300 30.02 -11.04 0.34
CA VAL A 300 30.80 -12.29 0.20
C VAL A 300 30.89 -12.69 -1.26
N VAL A 301 29.78 -12.67 -2.00
CA VAL A 301 29.79 -13.02 -3.43
C VAL A 301 30.65 -12.06 -4.23
N ILE A 302 30.55 -10.76 -4.00
CA ILE A 302 31.36 -9.76 -4.71
C ILE A 302 32.84 -9.96 -4.46
N VAL A 303 33.27 -10.11 -3.20
CA VAL A 303 34.68 -10.30 -2.85
C VAL A 303 35.22 -11.58 -3.49
N LEU A 304 34.48 -12.70 -3.36
CA LEU A 304 34.92 -13.98 -3.93
C LEU A 304 34.99 -13.94 -5.47
N THR A 305 33.96 -13.37 -6.13
CA THR A 305 33.94 -13.33 -7.60
C THR A 305 34.96 -12.35 -8.17
N THR A 306 35.22 -11.22 -7.49
CA THR A 306 36.25 -10.26 -7.88
C THR A 306 37.64 -10.88 -7.72
N ALA A 307 37.92 -11.58 -6.60
CA ALA A 307 39.17 -12.28 -6.38
C ALA A 307 39.37 -13.39 -7.41
N LEU A 308 38.33 -14.20 -7.67
CA LEU A 308 38.37 -15.25 -8.70
C LEU A 308 38.65 -14.65 -10.09
N SER A 309 37.95 -13.55 -10.45
CA SER A 309 38.13 -12.87 -11.73
C SER A 309 39.55 -12.30 -11.90
N TRP A 310 40.14 -11.77 -10.81
CA TRP A 310 41.53 -11.29 -10.81
C TRP A 310 42.53 -12.43 -10.97
N VAL A 311 42.41 -13.51 -10.18
CA VAL A 311 43.34 -14.66 -10.22
C VAL A 311 43.25 -15.40 -11.56
N ALA A 312 42.04 -15.65 -12.05
CA ALA A 312 41.80 -16.36 -13.31
C ALA A 312 41.87 -15.46 -14.55
N LYS A 313 42.19 -14.15 -14.40
CA LYS A 313 42.27 -13.15 -15.48
C LYS A 313 41.07 -13.21 -16.43
N LEU A 314 39.86 -13.37 -15.91
CA LEU A 314 38.65 -13.63 -16.69
C LEU A 314 38.36 -12.54 -17.74
N GLY A 315 38.76 -11.30 -17.50
CA GLY A 315 38.64 -10.20 -18.45
C GLY A 315 39.59 -10.28 -19.62
N GLU A 316 40.84 -10.65 -19.37
CA GLU A 316 41.92 -10.63 -20.37
C GLU A 316 41.99 -11.93 -21.20
N GLU A 317 41.95 -13.10 -20.52
CA GLU A 317 42.12 -14.41 -21.17
C GLU A 317 40.79 -15.02 -21.65
N HIS A 318 39.67 -14.72 -20.98
CA HIS A 318 38.39 -15.34 -21.25
C HIS A 318 37.32 -14.37 -21.80
N GLY A 319 37.65 -13.10 -22.05
CA GLY A 319 36.70 -12.14 -22.67
C GLY A 319 35.46 -11.80 -21.83
N VAL A 320 35.47 -12.10 -20.53
CA VAL A 320 34.39 -11.75 -19.64
C VAL A 320 34.34 -10.23 -19.44
N VAL A 321 33.18 -9.60 -19.66
CA VAL A 321 33.02 -8.17 -19.47
C VAL A 321 33.13 -7.82 -17.98
N ILE A 322 34.26 -7.16 -17.61
CA ILE A 322 34.51 -6.66 -16.25
C ILE A 322 33.99 -5.24 -16.06
N PHE A 323 33.90 -4.80 -14.79
CA PHE A 323 33.42 -3.49 -14.42
C PHE A 323 34.30 -2.36 -14.95
N GLY A 324 35.64 -2.55 -14.90
CA GLY A 324 36.61 -1.62 -15.42
C GLY A 324 36.95 -0.48 -14.46
N LYS A 325 37.69 0.52 -14.98
CA LYS A 325 38.09 1.70 -14.20
C LYS A 325 36.84 2.61 -13.99
N VAL A 326 36.61 2.97 -12.76
CA VAL A 326 35.59 3.94 -12.36
C VAL A 326 36.26 5.05 -11.59
N ASP A 327 36.05 6.29 -12.04
CA ASP A 327 36.57 7.45 -11.34
C ASP A 327 35.77 7.68 -10.06
N GLY A 328 36.48 7.74 -8.93
CA GLY A 328 35.89 7.80 -7.58
C GLY A 328 35.74 9.23 -7.06
N ASP A 329 35.34 10.16 -7.91
CA ASP A 329 35.17 11.56 -7.53
C ASP A 329 33.95 11.74 -6.61
N LEU A 330 34.05 12.71 -5.68
CA LEU A 330 32.91 13.12 -4.88
C LEU A 330 31.90 13.89 -5.75
N PRO A 331 30.60 13.80 -5.42
CA PRO A 331 29.59 14.52 -6.19
C PRO A 331 29.77 16.04 -6.11
N HIS A 332 29.88 16.69 -7.27
CA HIS A 332 29.97 18.14 -7.37
C HIS A 332 28.60 18.78 -7.47
N PHE A 333 28.43 19.94 -6.85
CA PHE A 333 27.20 20.71 -6.95
C PHE A 333 27.01 21.27 -8.36
N ARG A 334 25.93 20.89 -9.03
CA ARG A 334 25.50 21.40 -10.34
C ARG A 334 23.99 21.52 -10.36
N LEU A 335 23.47 22.69 -10.71
CA LEU A 335 22.02 22.83 -10.86
C LEU A 335 21.54 22.00 -12.06
N PRO A 336 20.55 21.10 -11.85
CA PRO A 336 19.98 20.31 -12.93
C PRO A 336 19.36 21.20 -14.00
N ARG A 337 19.63 20.89 -15.26
CA ARG A 337 19.06 21.60 -16.41
C ARG A 337 18.53 20.56 -17.39
N VAL A 338 17.38 20.86 -18.00
CA VAL A 338 16.87 20.04 -19.10
C VAL A 338 17.78 20.26 -20.30
N PRO A 339 18.38 19.21 -20.89
CA PRO A 339 19.26 19.34 -22.04
C PRO A 339 18.51 19.85 -23.28
N THR A 340 19.24 20.56 -24.15
CA THR A 340 18.66 21.25 -25.32
C THR A 340 17.92 20.31 -26.30
N TYR A 341 18.39 19.09 -26.46
CA TYR A 341 17.78 18.10 -27.38
C TYR A 341 16.79 17.14 -26.71
N ALA A 342 16.49 17.37 -25.43
CA ALA A 342 15.59 16.48 -24.68
C ALA A 342 14.13 16.86 -24.90
N ASP A 343 13.25 15.84 -25.01
CA ASP A 343 11.80 16.04 -25.01
C ASP A 343 11.31 16.25 -23.57
N THR A 344 10.94 17.49 -23.27
CA THR A 344 10.46 17.90 -21.95
C THR A 344 9.16 17.19 -21.54
N LYS A 345 8.29 16.85 -22.51
CA LYS A 345 7.02 16.16 -22.22
C LYS A 345 7.28 14.77 -21.66
N ASP A 346 8.18 14.02 -22.27
CA ASP A 346 8.55 12.69 -21.83
C ASP A 346 9.22 12.73 -20.45
N ILE A 347 10.07 13.74 -20.20
CA ILE A 347 10.71 13.94 -18.91
C ILE A 347 9.68 14.20 -17.81
N VAL A 348 8.70 15.08 -18.05
CA VAL A 348 7.65 15.41 -17.09
C VAL A 348 6.74 14.20 -16.85
N SER A 349 6.31 13.50 -17.90
CA SER A 349 5.48 12.32 -17.81
C SER A 349 6.15 11.20 -17.00
N SER A 350 7.43 10.92 -17.29
CA SER A 350 8.22 9.94 -16.57
C SER A 350 8.46 10.37 -15.12
N ALA A 351 8.69 11.65 -14.85
CA ALA A 351 8.84 12.16 -13.48
C ALA A 351 7.56 11.96 -12.66
N ILE A 352 6.38 12.17 -13.23
CA ILE A 352 5.09 11.90 -12.57
C ILE A 352 4.96 10.41 -12.26
N THR A 353 5.23 9.55 -13.24
CA THR A 353 5.16 8.08 -13.09
C THR A 353 6.11 7.59 -12.00
N ILE A 354 7.37 8.02 -12.03
CA ILE A 354 8.39 7.69 -11.03
C ILE A 354 7.96 8.18 -9.64
N THR A 355 7.41 9.39 -9.55
CA THR A 355 6.91 9.95 -8.29
C THR A 355 5.80 9.09 -7.71
N MET A 356 4.81 8.71 -8.51
CA MET A 356 3.68 7.89 -8.04
C MET A 356 4.14 6.56 -7.47
N ILE A 357 5.05 5.88 -8.17
CA ILE A 357 5.58 4.57 -7.73
C ILE A 357 6.42 4.75 -6.47
N GLY A 358 7.40 5.64 -6.51
CA GLY A 358 8.36 5.83 -5.42
C GLY A 358 7.70 6.30 -4.13
N VAL A 359 6.68 7.17 -4.23
CA VAL A 359 5.86 7.62 -3.10
C VAL A 359 5.11 6.45 -2.47
N VAL A 360 4.37 5.69 -3.28
CA VAL A 360 3.56 4.57 -2.78
C VAL A 360 4.44 3.54 -2.09
N GLU A 361 5.52 3.11 -2.75
CA GLU A 361 6.44 2.12 -2.17
C GLU A 361 7.09 2.64 -0.87
N SER A 362 7.60 3.86 -0.87
CA SER A 362 8.27 4.44 0.31
C SER A 362 7.32 4.59 1.50
N VAL A 363 6.10 5.09 1.28
CA VAL A 363 5.13 5.33 2.35
C VAL A 363 4.62 4.02 2.94
N ILE A 364 4.34 3.01 2.09
CA ILE A 364 3.94 1.67 2.56
C ILE A 364 5.04 1.07 3.44
N VAL A 365 6.29 1.09 2.98
CA VAL A 365 7.44 0.58 3.72
C VAL A 365 7.64 1.32 5.05
N ALA A 366 7.55 2.65 5.04
CA ALA A 366 7.69 3.46 6.24
C ALA A 366 6.61 3.12 7.29
N ARG A 367 5.34 2.98 6.86
CA ARG A 367 4.22 2.61 7.73
C ARG A 367 4.32 1.18 8.25
N GLU A 368 4.71 0.22 7.41
CA GLU A 368 4.86 -1.19 7.80
C GLU A 368 5.85 -1.35 8.95
N TYR A 369 7.05 -0.76 8.81
CA TYR A 369 8.05 -0.86 9.87
C TYR A 369 7.76 0.04 11.07
N ALA A 370 7.06 1.15 10.89
CA ALA A 370 6.56 1.96 12.00
C ALA A 370 5.56 1.19 12.86
N SER A 371 4.61 0.51 12.23
CA SER A 371 3.62 -0.33 12.92
C SER A 371 4.28 -1.50 13.66
N ARG A 372 5.21 -2.21 13.03
CA ARG A 372 5.94 -3.32 13.65
C ARG A 372 6.77 -2.89 14.86
N ASN A 373 7.32 -1.69 14.83
CA ASN A 373 8.22 -1.17 15.85
C ASN A 373 7.56 -0.11 16.75
N HIS A 374 6.22 -0.03 16.74
CA HIS A 374 5.40 0.78 17.62
C HIS A 374 5.79 2.29 17.69
N TYR A 375 6.04 2.91 16.53
CA TYR A 375 6.21 4.37 16.45
C TYR A 375 5.32 4.97 15.35
N ALA A 376 5.03 6.28 15.47
CA ALA A 376 4.16 6.98 14.54
C ALA A 376 4.96 7.59 13.37
N VAL A 377 4.46 7.40 12.15
CA VAL A 377 4.96 8.03 10.93
C VAL A 377 3.84 8.83 10.28
N SER A 378 4.17 10.02 9.80
CA SER A 378 3.23 10.88 9.07
C SER A 378 3.55 10.84 7.59
N SER A 379 2.65 10.29 6.76
CA SER A 379 2.85 10.19 5.31
C SER A 379 3.16 11.54 4.65
N ASN A 380 2.47 12.61 5.03
CA ASN A 380 2.73 13.92 4.45
C ASN A 380 4.14 14.44 4.76
N ARG A 381 4.66 14.17 5.96
CA ARG A 381 6.04 14.54 6.33
C ARG A 381 7.07 13.68 5.60
N GLU A 382 6.77 12.38 5.43
CA GLU A 382 7.61 11.49 4.62
C GLU A 382 7.71 12.00 3.18
N LEU A 383 6.60 12.40 2.57
CA LEU A 383 6.60 12.98 1.23
C LEU A 383 7.45 14.24 1.13
N VAL A 384 7.36 15.14 2.12
CA VAL A 384 8.22 16.34 2.17
C VAL A 384 9.69 15.94 2.26
N ALA A 385 10.04 14.98 3.15
CA ALA A 385 11.41 14.52 3.32
C ALA A 385 11.96 13.86 2.05
N LEU A 386 11.20 12.96 1.42
CA LEU A 386 11.55 12.30 0.16
C LEU A 386 11.71 13.32 -1.00
N GLY A 387 10.78 14.29 -1.06
CA GLY A 387 10.79 15.33 -2.09
C GLY A 387 12.03 16.22 -2.00
N VAL A 388 12.34 16.73 -0.81
CA VAL A 388 13.55 17.55 -0.58
C VAL A 388 14.82 16.73 -0.84
N SER A 389 14.84 15.47 -0.43
CA SER A 389 15.99 14.58 -0.63
C SER A 389 16.30 14.36 -2.12
N ASN A 390 15.27 14.16 -2.95
CA ASN A 390 15.42 14.03 -4.40
C ASN A 390 15.84 15.38 -5.05
N ALA A 391 15.21 16.48 -4.64
CA ALA A 391 15.54 17.81 -5.18
C ALA A 391 17.00 18.22 -4.86
N VAL A 392 17.46 17.98 -3.62
CA VAL A 392 18.86 18.23 -3.25
C VAL A 392 19.78 17.23 -3.94
N GLY A 393 19.43 15.94 -3.94
CA GLY A 393 20.22 14.89 -4.60
C GLY A 393 20.46 15.17 -6.08
N SER A 394 19.47 15.68 -6.77
CA SER A 394 19.58 16.04 -8.21
C SER A 394 20.67 17.07 -8.49
N ALA A 395 20.88 18.03 -7.58
CA ALA A 395 21.94 19.02 -7.68
C ALA A 395 23.35 18.45 -7.48
N PHE A 396 23.46 17.22 -7.01
CA PHE A 396 24.71 16.46 -6.85
C PHE A 396 24.78 15.28 -7.82
N GLY A 397 24.02 15.29 -8.90
CA GLY A 397 24.04 14.26 -9.92
C GLY A 397 23.30 12.96 -9.56
N ALA A 398 22.53 12.92 -8.49
CA ALA A 398 21.68 11.77 -8.20
C ALA A 398 20.51 11.69 -9.21
N TYR A 399 20.16 10.45 -9.60
CA TYR A 399 18.89 10.15 -10.24
C TYR A 399 17.81 9.89 -9.17
N PRO A 400 16.53 9.70 -9.53
CA PRO A 400 15.47 9.56 -8.54
C PRO A 400 15.74 8.43 -7.53
N ALA A 401 15.65 8.77 -6.24
CA ALA A 401 15.89 7.88 -5.10
C ALA A 401 14.64 7.77 -4.24
N PHE A 402 14.32 6.56 -3.79
CA PHE A 402 13.18 6.30 -2.94
C PHE A 402 13.49 5.23 -1.88
N GLY A 403 12.53 4.94 -1.01
CA GLY A 403 12.66 3.93 0.02
C GLY A 403 12.63 2.53 -0.56
N SER A 404 13.50 1.64 -0.09
CA SER A 404 13.55 0.24 -0.53
C SER A 404 13.12 -0.71 0.57
N LEU A 405 12.18 -1.62 0.24
CA LEU A 405 11.70 -2.65 1.15
C LEU A 405 12.85 -3.57 1.63
N SER A 406 13.73 -3.98 0.72
CA SER A 406 14.82 -4.92 1.02
C SER A 406 15.83 -4.35 2.02
N ARG A 407 16.23 -3.11 1.83
CA ARG A 407 17.18 -2.41 2.71
C ARG A 407 16.52 -2.03 4.04
N SER A 408 15.27 -1.58 4.02
CA SER A 408 14.51 -1.26 5.23
C SER A 408 14.27 -2.49 6.10
N LYS A 409 14.03 -3.66 5.49
CA LYS A 409 13.98 -4.96 6.18
C LYS A 409 15.28 -5.30 6.88
N LEU A 410 16.42 -4.92 6.29
CA LEU A 410 17.72 -5.15 6.88
C LEU A 410 17.96 -4.23 8.08
N ASN A 411 17.55 -2.95 7.99
CA ASN A 411 17.56 -2.01 9.11
C ASN A 411 16.71 -2.51 10.28
N ASP A 412 15.50 -3.03 10.01
CA ASP A 412 14.61 -3.62 11.02
C ASP A 412 15.25 -4.85 11.68
N ARG A 413 15.81 -5.78 10.90
CA ARG A 413 16.53 -6.95 11.44
C ARG A 413 17.75 -6.58 12.27
N ALA A 414 18.45 -5.52 11.90
CA ALA A 414 19.59 -4.99 12.65
C ALA A 414 19.14 -4.19 13.89
N GLN A 415 17.81 -4.01 14.09
CA GLN A 415 17.21 -3.29 15.21
C GLN A 415 17.63 -1.81 15.29
N ALA A 416 17.75 -1.12 14.17
CA ALA A 416 18.08 0.29 14.11
C ALA A 416 17.19 1.12 15.06
N LYS A 417 17.77 2.02 15.83
CA LYS A 417 17.08 2.82 16.83
C LYS A 417 16.78 4.23 16.35
N SER A 418 17.52 4.72 15.35
CA SER A 418 17.36 6.06 14.79
C SER A 418 17.74 6.15 13.33
N GLN A 419 17.52 7.32 12.71
CA GLN A 419 17.98 7.62 11.34
C GLN A 419 19.51 7.72 11.23
N LEU A 420 20.25 7.68 12.34
CA LEU A 420 21.71 7.67 12.31
C LEU A 420 22.25 6.47 11.51
N SER A 421 21.55 5.34 11.49
CA SER A 421 21.91 4.19 10.63
C SER A 421 22.02 4.59 9.15
N GLY A 422 21.11 5.46 8.65
CA GLY A 422 21.17 6.01 7.30
C GLY A 422 22.37 6.93 7.06
N VAL A 423 22.71 7.76 8.05
CA VAL A 423 23.88 8.63 8.00
C VAL A 423 25.18 7.81 7.98
N VAL A 424 25.25 6.76 8.81
CA VAL A 424 26.39 5.81 8.80
C VAL A 424 26.50 5.11 7.44
N THR A 425 25.37 4.65 6.88
CA THR A 425 25.34 4.06 5.53
C THR A 425 25.92 5.03 4.50
N ALA A 426 25.48 6.28 4.50
CA ALA A 426 25.97 7.31 3.59
C ALA A 426 27.47 7.60 3.78
N SER A 427 27.97 7.62 5.01
CA SER A 427 29.41 7.79 5.31
C SER A 427 30.23 6.62 4.75
N LEU A 428 29.72 5.39 4.80
CA LEU A 428 30.37 4.22 4.21
C LEU A 428 30.33 4.25 2.68
N VAL A 429 29.29 4.85 2.07
CA VAL A 429 29.26 5.10 0.62
C VAL A 429 30.36 6.11 0.22
N VAL A 430 30.59 7.18 1.02
CA VAL A 430 31.73 8.10 0.80
C VAL A 430 33.07 7.34 0.88
N ALA A 431 33.26 6.53 1.90
CA ALA A 431 34.47 5.72 2.03
C ALA A 431 34.65 4.77 0.84
N SER A 432 33.55 4.23 0.31
CA SER A 432 33.58 3.39 -0.90
C SER A 432 33.96 4.18 -2.16
N LEU A 433 33.45 5.39 -2.33
CA LEU A 433 33.83 6.28 -3.44
C LEU A 433 35.34 6.61 -3.41
N LEU A 434 35.87 6.92 -2.23
CA LEU A 434 37.25 7.36 -2.09
C LEU A 434 38.27 6.22 -2.11
N GLY A 435 37.89 5.00 -1.72
CA GLY A 435 38.89 3.93 -1.52
C GLY A 435 38.54 2.55 -2.05
N LEU A 436 37.24 2.19 -2.23
CA LEU A 436 36.85 0.82 -2.58
C LEU A 436 36.73 0.58 -4.10
N LEU A 437 36.39 1.62 -4.88
CA LEU A 437 36.13 1.49 -6.31
C LEU A 437 37.30 0.86 -7.11
N PRO A 438 38.59 1.19 -6.88
CA PRO A 438 39.69 0.56 -7.60
C PRO A 438 39.76 -0.95 -7.41
N TYR A 439 39.34 -1.47 -6.25
CA TYR A 439 39.35 -2.90 -5.95
C TYR A 439 38.21 -3.66 -6.68
N LEU A 440 37.21 -2.95 -7.15
CA LEU A 440 36.09 -3.53 -7.92
C LEU A 440 36.36 -3.58 -9.44
N PHE A 441 37.53 -3.14 -9.90
CA PHE A 441 37.95 -3.14 -11.31
C PHE A 441 37.68 -4.49 -12.01
N HIS A 442 38.07 -5.58 -11.37
CA HIS A 442 37.94 -6.95 -11.91
C HIS A 442 36.57 -7.59 -11.69
N LEU A 443 35.59 -6.88 -11.13
CA LEU A 443 34.26 -7.44 -10.89
C LEU A 443 33.51 -7.72 -12.21
N PRO A 444 33.09 -8.97 -12.50
CA PRO A 444 32.33 -9.26 -13.72
C PRO A 444 30.97 -8.62 -13.70
N ARG A 445 30.56 -7.97 -14.80
CA ARG A 445 29.21 -7.34 -14.93
C ARG A 445 28.08 -8.36 -14.80
N GLY A 446 28.30 -9.59 -15.25
CA GLY A 446 27.31 -10.67 -15.08
C GLY A 446 27.00 -11.01 -13.62
N VAL A 447 27.99 -10.84 -12.70
CA VAL A 447 27.77 -11.02 -11.25
C VAL A 447 26.84 -9.93 -10.68
N LEU A 448 27.00 -8.68 -11.13
CA LEU A 448 26.08 -7.61 -10.76
C LEU A 448 24.64 -7.91 -11.24
N ALA A 449 24.52 -8.42 -12.48
CA ALA A 449 23.22 -8.87 -13.01
C ALA A 449 22.62 -10.02 -12.19
N ALA A 450 23.44 -10.96 -11.73
CA ALA A 450 23.00 -12.05 -10.85
C ALA A 450 22.49 -11.54 -9.49
N ILE A 451 23.15 -10.52 -8.91
CA ILE A 451 22.73 -9.89 -7.65
C ILE A 451 21.37 -9.19 -7.81
N ILE A 452 21.17 -8.45 -8.92
CA ILE A 452 19.87 -7.83 -9.24
C ILE A 452 18.80 -8.90 -9.38
N SER A 453 19.06 -9.95 -10.18
CA SER A 453 18.13 -11.05 -10.41
C SER A 453 17.72 -11.72 -9.11
N ASP A 454 18.66 -11.96 -8.19
CA ASP A 454 18.36 -12.54 -6.89
C ASP A 454 17.46 -11.65 -6.01
N ALA A 455 17.73 -10.34 -5.99
CA ALA A 455 16.89 -9.38 -5.27
C ALA A 455 15.46 -9.38 -5.83
N VAL A 456 15.32 -9.36 -7.15
CA VAL A 456 14.02 -9.34 -7.86
C VAL A 456 13.27 -10.67 -7.73
N ILE A 457 13.96 -11.81 -7.79
CA ILE A 457 13.33 -13.12 -7.52
C ILE A 457 12.79 -13.18 -6.08
N SER A 458 13.46 -12.54 -5.14
CA SER A 458 12.94 -12.49 -3.76
C SER A 458 11.66 -11.63 -3.62
N LEU A 459 11.49 -10.60 -4.45
CA LEU A 459 10.24 -9.85 -4.56
C LEU A 459 9.13 -10.71 -5.20
N LEU A 460 9.45 -11.39 -6.29
CA LEU A 460 8.50 -12.25 -6.99
C LEU A 460 8.05 -13.44 -6.13
N SER A 461 8.87 -13.92 -5.21
CA SER A 461 8.56 -15.05 -4.33
C SER A 461 7.37 -14.81 -3.38
N ALA A 462 6.97 -13.55 -3.16
CA ALA A 462 5.78 -13.20 -2.37
C ALA A 462 4.48 -13.34 -3.17
N THR A 463 4.55 -13.30 -4.51
CA THR A 463 3.37 -13.30 -5.41
C THR A 463 2.56 -14.61 -5.37
N PRO A 464 3.16 -15.81 -5.40
CA PRO A 464 2.40 -17.06 -5.34
C PRO A 464 1.54 -17.18 -4.08
N GLY A 465 2.05 -16.70 -2.92
CA GLY A 465 1.29 -16.67 -1.68
C GLY A 465 0.08 -15.72 -1.76
N ALA A 466 0.25 -14.57 -2.39
CA ALA A 466 -0.84 -13.62 -2.60
C ALA A 466 -1.91 -14.19 -3.55
N VAL A 467 -1.50 -14.80 -4.66
CA VAL A 467 -2.40 -15.47 -5.62
C VAL A 467 -3.18 -16.59 -4.92
N ALA A 468 -2.51 -17.44 -4.15
CA ALA A 468 -3.16 -18.51 -3.40
C ALA A 468 -4.17 -17.98 -2.36
N PHE A 469 -3.85 -16.87 -1.70
CA PHE A 469 -4.75 -16.19 -0.76
C PHE A 469 -5.99 -15.65 -1.47
N LEU A 470 -5.82 -14.90 -2.57
CA LEU A 470 -6.94 -14.34 -3.34
C LEU A 470 -7.84 -15.43 -3.91
N PHE A 471 -7.25 -16.54 -4.37
CA PHE A 471 -7.98 -17.72 -4.82
C PHE A 471 -8.79 -18.37 -3.70
N LYS A 472 -8.20 -18.53 -2.51
CA LYS A 472 -8.87 -19.12 -1.33
C LYS A 472 -10.04 -18.27 -0.85
N VAL A 473 -9.91 -16.93 -0.90
CA VAL A 473 -10.96 -15.99 -0.48
C VAL A 473 -11.99 -15.77 -1.59
N GLN A 474 -11.78 -16.36 -2.80
CA GLN A 474 -12.62 -16.17 -3.98
C GLN A 474 -12.75 -14.71 -4.43
N ALA A 475 -11.71 -13.90 -4.22
CA ALA A 475 -11.63 -12.51 -4.66
C ALA A 475 -11.25 -12.42 -6.15
N TRP A 476 -12.13 -12.92 -7.03
CA TRP A 476 -11.85 -13.08 -8.46
C TRP A 476 -11.51 -11.77 -9.17
N SER A 477 -12.13 -10.67 -8.78
CA SER A 477 -11.85 -9.33 -9.33
C SER A 477 -10.43 -8.88 -9.03
N ASP A 478 -9.95 -9.10 -7.80
CA ASP A 478 -8.61 -8.74 -7.38
C ASP A 478 -7.55 -9.65 -8.00
N LEU A 479 -7.86 -10.94 -8.13
CA LEU A 479 -7.01 -11.91 -8.81
C LEU A 479 -6.86 -11.57 -10.30
N PHE A 480 -7.96 -11.28 -10.98
CA PHE A 480 -7.94 -10.86 -12.38
C PHE A 480 -7.11 -9.59 -12.56
N LEU A 481 -7.30 -8.60 -11.68
CA LEU A 481 -6.59 -7.34 -11.72
C LEU A 481 -5.08 -7.52 -11.56
N LEU A 482 -4.65 -8.34 -10.60
CA LEU A 482 -3.24 -8.68 -10.38
C LEU A 482 -2.62 -9.30 -11.64
N LEU A 483 -3.26 -10.33 -12.20
CA LEU A 483 -2.77 -11.04 -13.39
C LEU A 483 -2.78 -10.16 -14.64
N PHE A 484 -3.82 -9.36 -14.83
CA PHE A 484 -3.98 -8.46 -15.95
C PHE A 484 -2.90 -7.39 -15.99
N ILE A 485 -2.64 -6.72 -14.85
CA ILE A 485 -1.61 -5.69 -14.74
C ILE A 485 -0.21 -6.29 -14.92
N CYS A 486 0.04 -7.47 -14.34
CA CYS A 486 1.28 -8.21 -14.55
C CYS A 486 1.50 -8.53 -16.04
N PHE A 487 0.48 -9.02 -16.71
CA PHE A 487 0.52 -9.29 -18.15
C PHE A 487 0.79 -8.02 -18.98
N CYS A 488 0.08 -6.92 -18.71
CA CYS A 488 0.26 -5.65 -19.43
C CYS A 488 1.68 -5.09 -19.25
N SER A 489 2.26 -5.21 -18.05
CA SER A 489 3.64 -4.76 -17.77
C SER A 489 4.67 -5.52 -18.61
N VAL A 490 4.46 -6.83 -18.84
CA VAL A 490 5.37 -7.68 -19.60
C VAL A 490 5.13 -7.55 -21.10
N ALA A 491 3.86 -7.49 -21.53
CA ALA A 491 3.50 -7.51 -22.95
C ALA A 491 3.74 -6.17 -23.65
N ALA A 492 3.48 -5.05 -22.96
CA ALA A 492 3.63 -3.71 -23.51
C ALA A 492 4.85 -2.99 -22.93
N SER A 493 4.71 -2.41 -21.73
CA SER A 493 5.81 -1.76 -21.00
C SER A 493 5.48 -1.65 -19.52
N VAL A 494 6.51 -1.46 -18.71
CA VAL A 494 6.38 -1.20 -17.26
C VAL A 494 5.54 0.05 -16.98
N GLU A 495 5.72 1.10 -17.80
CA GLU A 495 4.97 2.35 -17.69
C GLU A 495 3.47 2.16 -17.96
N THR A 496 3.13 1.36 -18.96
CA THR A 496 1.73 1.01 -19.28
C THR A 496 1.09 0.23 -18.13
N GLY A 497 1.83 -0.71 -17.53
CA GLY A 497 1.36 -1.49 -16.39
C GLY A 497 0.97 -0.63 -15.19
N ILE A 498 1.81 0.32 -14.80
CA ILE A 498 1.52 1.21 -13.68
C ILE A 498 0.38 2.19 -13.99
N LEU A 499 0.35 2.75 -15.20
CA LEU A 499 -0.71 3.66 -15.61
C LEU A 499 -2.08 2.96 -15.52
N LEU A 500 -2.17 1.74 -16.04
CA LEU A 500 -3.39 0.92 -15.92
C LEU A 500 -3.72 0.59 -14.48
N ALA A 501 -2.73 0.25 -13.64
CA ALA A 501 -2.93 -0.02 -12.22
C ALA A 501 -3.56 1.17 -11.50
N VAL A 502 -3.05 2.38 -11.74
CA VAL A 502 -3.57 3.62 -11.15
C VAL A 502 -4.98 3.93 -11.66
N ILE A 503 -5.20 3.90 -12.98
CA ILE A 503 -6.50 4.22 -13.59
C ILE A 503 -7.58 3.25 -13.09
N ILE A 504 -7.32 1.95 -13.13
CA ILE A 504 -8.30 0.95 -12.72
C ILE A 504 -8.59 1.05 -11.22
N SER A 505 -7.56 1.25 -10.40
CA SER A 505 -7.73 1.45 -8.95
C SER A 505 -8.58 2.68 -8.66
N LEU A 506 -8.34 3.80 -9.35
CA LEU A 506 -9.13 5.02 -9.22
C LEU A 506 -10.60 4.80 -9.63
N VAL A 507 -10.82 4.14 -10.77
CA VAL A 507 -12.17 3.79 -11.24
C VAL A 507 -12.90 2.91 -10.22
N MET A 508 -12.20 1.94 -9.61
CA MET A 508 -12.78 1.08 -8.56
C MET A 508 -13.16 1.89 -7.31
N VAL A 509 -12.33 2.83 -6.88
CA VAL A 509 -12.62 3.71 -5.74
C VAL A 509 -13.82 4.59 -6.05
N ILE A 510 -13.85 5.23 -7.22
CA ILE A 510 -14.97 6.06 -7.67
C ILE A 510 -16.25 5.23 -7.72
N LYS A 511 -16.21 4.04 -8.31
CA LYS A 511 -17.37 3.13 -8.38
C LYS A 511 -17.90 2.77 -6.98
N ARG A 512 -17.00 2.44 -6.04
CA ARG A 512 -17.40 2.14 -4.65
C ARG A 512 -17.96 3.37 -3.92
N SER A 513 -17.36 4.53 -4.16
CA SER A 513 -17.77 5.79 -3.55
C SER A 513 -19.13 6.29 -4.08
N ASN A 514 -19.49 5.99 -5.33
CA ASN A 514 -20.74 6.44 -5.95
C ASN A 514 -21.99 5.66 -5.51
N MET A 515 -21.84 4.54 -4.80
CA MET A 515 -22.97 3.70 -4.42
C MET A 515 -23.36 3.97 -2.96
N PRO A 516 -24.51 4.64 -2.67
CA PRO A 516 -24.97 4.85 -1.30
C PRO A 516 -25.31 3.51 -0.64
N ARG A 517 -24.88 3.34 0.61
CA ARG A 517 -25.24 2.17 1.42
C ARG A 517 -26.59 2.41 2.07
N ILE A 518 -27.63 1.89 1.42
CA ILE A 518 -28.99 1.93 1.92
C ILE A 518 -29.51 0.51 2.12
N LYS A 519 -30.29 0.31 3.18
CA LYS A 519 -30.93 -0.96 3.51
C LYS A 519 -32.43 -0.75 3.70
N LEU A 520 -33.20 -1.70 3.19
CA LEU A 520 -34.63 -1.77 3.46
C LEU A 520 -34.85 -2.51 4.78
N LEU A 521 -35.62 -1.92 5.70
CA LEU A 521 -35.91 -2.51 6.99
C LEU A 521 -37.34 -3.02 7.00
N GLY A 522 -37.53 -4.19 7.62
CA GLY A 522 -38.83 -4.75 7.95
C GLY A 522 -39.04 -4.89 9.45
N ARG A 523 -40.27 -4.98 9.87
CA ARG A 523 -40.68 -5.23 11.27
C ARG A 523 -40.38 -6.70 11.64
N SER A 524 -39.85 -6.94 12.83
CA SER A 524 -39.66 -8.28 13.34
C SER A 524 -40.99 -9.00 13.62
N THR A 525 -41.05 -10.30 13.35
CA THR A 525 -42.18 -11.14 13.71
C THR A 525 -42.29 -11.44 15.20
N GLU A 526 -41.18 -11.23 15.95
CA GLU A 526 -41.12 -11.54 17.39
C GLU A 526 -41.42 -10.31 18.26
N ASN A 527 -40.97 -9.11 17.84
CA ASN A 527 -41.13 -7.86 18.58
C ASN A 527 -41.48 -6.73 17.63
N ASP A 528 -42.63 -6.10 17.85
CA ASP A 528 -43.14 -4.98 17.01
C ASP A 528 -42.25 -3.74 16.97
N ASN A 529 -41.32 -3.59 17.93
CA ASN A 529 -40.39 -2.45 18.00
C ASN A 529 -39.01 -2.69 17.37
N ASP A 530 -38.76 -3.92 16.92
CA ASP A 530 -37.43 -4.27 16.33
C ASP A 530 -37.53 -4.29 14.79
N PHE A 531 -36.58 -3.61 14.15
CA PHE A 531 -36.47 -3.51 12.70
C PHE A 531 -35.16 -4.11 12.19
N TYR A 532 -35.29 -5.11 11.30
CA TYR A 532 -34.14 -5.81 10.72
C TYR A 532 -34.09 -5.60 9.20
N PRO A 533 -32.88 -5.64 8.58
CA PRO A 533 -32.74 -5.57 7.13
C PRO A 533 -33.43 -6.76 6.45
N ILE A 534 -34.27 -6.49 5.46
CA ILE A 534 -34.94 -7.53 4.67
C ILE A 534 -33.95 -8.17 3.66
N ASP A 535 -32.96 -7.41 3.19
CA ASP A 535 -31.96 -7.83 2.19
C ASP A 535 -30.73 -8.56 2.77
N GLY A 536 -30.82 -9.16 3.93
CA GLY A 536 -29.65 -9.74 4.56
C GLY A 536 -29.82 -11.14 5.07
N ALA A 537 -29.89 -12.15 4.20
CA ALA A 537 -29.26 -13.41 4.60
C ALA A 537 -27.78 -13.11 4.86
N PRO A 538 -27.21 -13.46 6.04
CA PRO A 538 -25.79 -13.32 6.27
C PRO A 538 -25.05 -14.01 5.13
N PRO A 539 -23.88 -13.50 4.67
CA PRO A 539 -23.09 -14.22 3.70
C PRO A 539 -22.89 -15.62 4.25
N ALA A 540 -23.35 -16.64 3.52
CA ALA A 540 -23.18 -18.03 3.90
C ALA A 540 -21.72 -18.22 4.30
N ALA A 541 -21.48 -18.71 5.50
CA ALA A 541 -20.13 -18.99 5.97
C ALA A 541 -19.40 -19.78 4.88
N PRO A 542 -18.15 -19.44 4.53
CA PRO A 542 -17.42 -20.15 3.50
C PRO A 542 -17.18 -21.58 3.97
N GLY A 543 -17.97 -22.54 3.46
CA GLY A 543 -17.82 -23.94 3.84
C GLY A 543 -18.99 -24.87 3.51
N THR A 544 -20.18 -24.34 3.23
CA THR A 544 -21.31 -25.22 2.87
C THR A 544 -21.39 -25.37 1.35
N LEU A 545 -20.64 -26.33 0.83
CA LEU A 545 -20.85 -26.88 -0.51
C LEU A 545 -22.28 -27.39 -0.60
N ARG A 546 -23.16 -26.66 -1.25
CA ARG A 546 -24.47 -27.13 -1.68
C ARG A 546 -24.22 -28.25 -2.68
N ARG A 547 -24.24 -29.47 -2.21
CA ARG A 547 -24.27 -30.67 -3.05
C ARG A 547 -25.46 -30.56 -4.00
N LEU A 548 -25.18 -30.34 -5.26
CA LEU A 548 -26.15 -30.54 -6.34
C LEU A 548 -26.52 -32.03 -6.35
N SER A 549 -27.62 -32.37 -5.70
CA SER A 549 -28.25 -33.67 -5.89
C SER A 549 -29.00 -33.67 -7.19
N PHE A 550 -28.40 -34.24 -8.22
CA PHE A 550 -29.16 -34.73 -9.36
C PHE A 550 -30.11 -35.80 -8.89
N GLY A 551 -31.40 -35.57 -9.09
CA GLY A 551 -32.43 -36.52 -8.76
C GLY A 551 -32.29 -37.79 -9.60
N SER A 552 -32.37 -38.94 -8.93
CA SER A 552 -32.92 -40.15 -9.49
C SER A 552 -33.98 -40.66 -8.53
N SER A 553 -35.21 -40.56 -9.02
CA SER A 553 -36.38 -41.20 -8.46
C SER A 553 -36.20 -42.76 -8.46
N SER A 554 -36.34 -43.40 -7.31
CA SER A 554 -36.97 -44.72 -7.27
C SER A 554 -37.50 -44.97 -5.87
N SER A 555 -38.77 -45.29 -5.85
CA SER A 555 -39.64 -45.81 -4.81
C SER A 555 -39.07 -47.07 -4.10
N ASN A 556 -39.28 -47.21 -2.83
CA ASN A 556 -40.10 -48.19 -2.13
C ASN A 556 -39.74 -48.38 -0.67
N ASP A 557 -40.76 -48.25 0.10
CA ASP A 557 -41.27 -49.15 1.19
C ASP A 557 -40.45 -49.52 2.44
N SER A 558 -41.17 -49.22 3.50
CA SER A 558 -41.49 -50.04 4.70
C SER A 558 -40.54 -50.09 5.89
N GLN A 559 -41.12 -49.62 6.97
CA GLN A 559 -41.30 -50.24 8.30
C GLN A 559 -40.14 -50.24 9.31
N ASP A 560 -40.52 -49.62 10.45
CA ASP A 560 -40.36 -50.04 11.85
C ASP A 560 -38.95 -50.27 12.45
N GLU A 561 -38.59 -49.56 13.48
CA GLU A 561 -38.66 -49.96 14.89
C GLU A 561 -37.94 -48.96 15.85
N SER A 562 -38.56 -48.84 16.94
CA SER A 562 -38.37 -48.14 18.21
C SER A 562 -37.03 -48.14 18.89
N GLY A 563 -36.65 -46.98 19.49
CA GLY A 563 -36.13 -46.70 20.82
C GLY A 563 -34.61 -46.74 21.05
N PRO A 564 -34.09 -46.23 22.16
CA PRO A 564 -34.55 -45.10 22.97
C PRO A 564 -33.48 -43.98 23.18
N GLN A 565 -33.95 -42.91 23.74
CA GLN A 565 -33.31 -41.68 24.23
C GLN A 565 -31.94 -41.82 24.92
N SER A 566 -31.00 -40.99 24.56
CA SER A 566 -30.06 -40.42 25.53
C SER A 566 -29.99 -38.88 25.34
N ARG A 567 -30.45 -38.22 26.40
CA ARG A 567 -30.30 -36.78 26.63
C ARG A 567 -28.81 -36.51 26.84
N ASP A 568 -28.22 -35.66 26.02
CA ASP A 568 -27.08 -34.89 26.42
C ASP A 568 -27.35 -33.40 26.13
N ASN A 569 -27.60 -32.72 27.24
CA ASN A 569 -27.63 -31.28 27.33
C ASN A 569 -26.23 -30.71 27.08
N SER A 570 -26.00 -30.11 25.95
CA SER A 570 -24.99 -29.08 25.79
C SER A 570 -25.61 -27.93 24.99
N SER A 571 -26.12 -26.97 25.75
CA SER A 571 -26.60 -25.66 25.27
C SER A 571 -25.43 -24.85 24.68
N SER A 572 -25.13 -25.05 23.41
CA SER A 572 -24.47 -24.00 22.59
C SER A 572 -25.57 -23.36 21.76
N GLY A 573 -26.03 -22.21 22.21
CA GLY A 573 -26.99 -21.37 21.47
C GLY A 573 -26.43 -21.00 20.11
N SER A 574 -26.72 -21.82 19.11
CA SER A 574 -26.74 -21.35 17.73
C SER A 574 -27.95 -20.43 17.61
N LEU A 575 -27.73 -19.13 17.57
CA LEU A 575 -28.68 -18.13 17.07
C LEU A 575 -29.04 -18.57 15.65
N SER A 576 -30.07 -19.38 15.52
CA SER A 576 -30.76 -19.66 14.26
C SER A 576 -31.40 -18.34 13.80
N ALA A 577 -30.76 -17.66 12.85
CA ALA A 577 -31.23 -16.44 12.21
C ALA A 577 -32.36 -16.78 11.22
N ASP A 578 -33.52 -17.19 11.72
CA ASP A 578 -34.79 -17.15 11.02
C ASP A 578 -35.69 -16.06 11.63
N THR A 579 -35.12 -14.90 11.94
CA THR A 579 -35.91 -13.72 12.27
C THR A 579 -36.44 -13.16 10.96
N GLN A 580 -37.59 -13.64 10.55
CA GLN A 580 -38.29 -13.14 9.35
C GLN A 580 -38.74 -11.71 9.60
N ALA A 581 -38.02 -10.76 8.99
CA ALA A 581 -38.47 -9.38 8.92
C ALA A 581 -39.53 -9.27 7.83
N GLN A 582 -40.74 -8.76 8.17
CA GLN A 582 -41.84 -8.58 7.23
C GLN A 582 -41.88 -7.13 6.74
N HIS A 583 -42.20 -6.98 5.45
CA HIS A 583 -42.53 -5.66 4.89
C HIS A 583 -43.77 -5.07 5.55
N ILE A 584 -43.76 -3.75 5.77
CA ILE A 584 -44.93 -3.03 6.26
C ILE A 584 -45.70 -2.53 5.04
N ASP A 585 -46.95 -2.96 4.91
CA ASP A 585 -47.78 -2.60 3.75
C ASP A 585 -47.94 -1.09 3.60
N GLY A 586 -47.55 -0.58 2.43
CA GLY A 586 -47.67 0.84 2.09
C GLY A 586 -46.60 1.73 2.77
N VAL A 587 -45.66 1.20 3.57
CA VAL A 587 -44.61 1.98 4.20
C VAL A 587 -43.21 1.43 3.84
N LEU A 588 -42.38 2.31 3.27
CA LEU A 588 -41.00 1.98 2.93
C LEU A 588 -40.06 2.51 4.01
N VAL A 589 -39.42 1.63 4.79
CA VAL A 589 -38.45 2.03 5.82
C VAL A 589 -37.03 1.83 5.29
N VAL A 590 -36.32 2.93 5.07
CA VAL A 590 -34.98 2.93 4.45
C VAL A 590 -33.93 3.46 5.42
N ARG A 591 -32.95 2.64 5.78
CA ARG A 591 -31.78 3.06 6.55
C ARG A 591 -30.67 3.52 5.64
N ILE A 592 -30.12 4.72 5.92
CA ILE A 592 -28.94 5.25 5.28
C ILE A 592 -27.76 5.02 6.24
N GLU A 593 -26.78 4.18 5.83
CA GLU A 593 -25.69 3.70 6.71
C GLU A 593 -24.43 4.56 6.64
N GLU A 594 -24.41 5.58 5.79
CA GLU A 594 -23.22 6.42 5.58
C GLU A 594 -23.57 7.89 5.35
N PRO A 595 -22.62 8.81 5.51
CA PRO A 595 -22.80 10.21 5.13
C PRO A 595 -23.14 10.34 3.65
N LEU A 596 -24.04 11.28 3.34
CA LEU A 596 -24.40 11.61 1.95
C LEU A 596 -23.58 12.79 1.44
N TYR A 597 -23.01 12.63 0.26
CA TYR A 597 -22.24 13.65 -0.43
C TYR A 597 -22.48 13.55 -1.95
N PHE A 598 -22.05 14.58 -2.69
CA PHE A 598 -22.38 14.72 -4.12
C PHE A 598 -22.15 13.44 -4.95
N ALA A 599 -21.13 12.62 -4.60
CA ALA A 599 -20.80 11.43 -5.38
C ALA A 599 -21.79 10.27 -5.17
N ASN A 600 -22.28 10.02 -3.93
CA ASN A 600 -23.19 8.91 -3.63
C ASN A 600 -24.67 9.30 -3.68
N ALA A 601 -25.01 10.55 -3.43
CA ALA A 601 -26.39 11.01 -3.43
C ALA A 601 -27.06 10.93 -4.82
N GLY A 602 -26.30 11.08 -5.92
CA GLY A 602 -26.85 11.03 -7.27
C GLY A 602 -27.57 9.72 -7.62
N GLN A 603 -27.19 8.59 -7.00
CA GLN A 603 -27.83 7.30 -7.22
C GLN A 603 -28.93 6.97 -6.19
N LEU A 604 -29.09 7.79 -5.15
CA LEU A 604 -30.05 7.55 -4.09
C LEU A 604 -31.49 7.42 -4.63
N HIS A 605 -31.89 8.36 -5.48
CA HIS A 605 -33.23 8.38 -6.07
C HIS A 605 -33.51 7.12 -6.91
N ALA A 606 -32.60 6.72 -7.79
CA ALA A 606 -32.78 5.52 -8.62
C ALA A 606 -32.88 4.24 -7.76
N ARG A 607 -32.14 4.19 -6.65
CA ARG A 607 -32.18 3.06 -5.72
C ARG A 607 -33.47 3.03 -4.91
N LEU A 608 -33.94 4.17 -4.44
CA LEU A 608 -35.22 4.29 -3.74
C LEU A 608 -36.38 3.84 -4.64
N ASN A 609 -36.44 4.31 -5.88
CA ASN A 609 -37.46 3.89 -6.85
C ASN A 609 -37.43 2.38 -7.09
N ARG A 610 -36.23 1.78 -7.11
CA ARG A 610 -36.13 0.33 -7.28
C ARG A 610 -36.58 -0.45 -6.05
N MET A 611 -36.27 0.03 -4.85
CA MET A 611 -36.77 -0.55 -3.59
C MET A 611 -38.29 -0.42 -3.48
N GLU A 612 -38.82 0.71 -3.90
CA GLU A 612 -40.26 0.97 -3.93
C GLU A 612 -41.02 0.01 -4.86
N MET A 613 -40.46 -0.30 -6.04
CA MET A 613 -41.10 -1.19 -7.02
C MET A 613 -40.94 -2.67 -6.69
N TYR A 614 -39.77 -3.09 -6.23
CA TYR A 614 -39.43 -4.51 -6.16
C TYR A 614 -39.15 -5.02 -4.73
N GLY A 615 -39.00 -4.14 -3.75
CA GLY A 615 -38.62 -4.50 -2.37
C GLY A 615 -37.17 -4.97 -2.21
N ASP A 616 -36.41 -5.10 -3.30
CA ASP A 616 -34.99 -5.48 -3.28
C ASP A 616 -34.20 -4.82 -4.42
N MET A 617 -32.86 -5.00 -4.37
CA MET A 617 -31.94 -4.50 -5.39
C MET A 617 -31.52 -5.57 -6.41
N ARG A 618 -31.93 -6.84 -6.24
CA ARG A 618 -31.50 -7.98 -7.07
C ARG A 618 -32.46 -8.30 -8.20
N THR A 619 -33.73 -7.97 -8.03
CA THR A 619 -34.79 -8.19 -9.04
C THR A 619 -34.46 -7.45 -10.33
N HIS A 620 -34.63 -8.11 -11.47
CA HIS A 620 -34.33 -7.49 -12.78
C HIS A 620 -35.39 -6.41 -13.12
N PRO A 621 -35.01 -5.24 -13.66
CA PRO A 621 -35.94 -4.16 -13.98
C PRO A 621 -37.04 -4.51 -15.00
N SER A 622 -36.93 -5.63 -15.72
CA SER A 622 -37.94 -6.12 -16.65
C SER A 622 -39.05 -6.94 -16.00
N GLU A 623 -38.92 -7.25 -14.70
CA GLU A 623 -39.97 -7.95 -13.97
C GLU A 623 -41.09 -6.99 -13.58
N ALA A 624 -42.30 -7.51 -13.35
CA ALA A 624 -43.42 -6.69 -12.89
C ALA A 624 -43.16 -6.21 -11.42
N PRO A 625 -43.62 -4.99 -11.08
CA PRO A 625 -43.54 -4.50 -9.71
C PRO A 625 -44.19 -5.49 -8.73
N ARG A 626 -43.53 -5.73 -7.59
CA ARG A 626 -43.94 -6.70 -6.57
C ARG A 626 -44.56 -6.05 -5.35
N MET A 627 -44.27 -4.75 -5.14
CA MET A 627 -44.70 -4.02 -3.94
C MET A 627 -46.00 -3.27 -4.16
N ASN A 628 -46.78 -3.12 -3.09
CA ASN A 628 -47.93 -2.28 -3.06
C ASN A 628 -47.56 -0.79 -3.17
N PRO A 629 -48.42 0.09 -3.67
CA PRO A 629 -48.16 1.53 -3.77
C PRO A 629 -47.73 2.11 -2.41
N THR A 630 -46.58 2.79 -2.38
CA THR A 630 -46.05 3.43 -1.19
C THR A 630 -46.88 4.63 -0.78
N ARG A 631 -47.30 4.70 0.48
CA ARG A 631 -48.03 5.82 1.10
C ARG A 631 -47.14 6.67 2.00
N ALA A 632 -46.09 6.07 2.56
CA ALA A 632 -45.12 6.76 3.38
C ALA A 632 -43.71 6.18 3.25
N VAL A 633 -42.69 7.03 3.36
CA VAL A 633 -41.27 6.65 3.40
C VAL A 633 -40.67 7.14 4.71
N VAL A 634 -40.04 6.23 5.45
CA VAL A 634 -39.35 6.53 6.70
C VAL A 634 -37.84 6.37 6.46
N PHE A 635 -37.11 7.46 6.50
CA PHE A 635 -35.63 7.46 6.41
C PHE A 635 -35.02 7.34 7.80
N ASP A 636 -34.34 6.26 8.05
CA ASP A 636 -33.54 6.06 9.25
C ASP A 636 -32.10 6.53 9.04
N LEU A 637 -31.74 7.63 9.70
CA LEU A 637 -30.48 8.34 9.51
C LEU A 637 -29.44 8.03 10.59
N VAL A 638 -29.55 6.90 11.28
CA VAL A 638 -28.62 6.53 12.36
C VAL A 638 -27.17 6.49 11.90
N GLY A 639 -26.90 6.10 10.66
CA GLY A 639 -25.56 6.04 10.07
C GLY A 639 -25.09 7.34 9.41
N MET A 640 -25.99 8.30 9.23
CA MET A 640 -25.69 9.54 8.52
C MET A 640 -25.18 10.62 9.48
N SER A 641 -23.84 10.70 9.63
CA SER A 641 -23.20 11.70 10.50
C SER A 641 -23.09 13.09 9.88
N ASP A 642 -23.11 13.21 8.56
CA ASP A 642 -22.99 14.47 7.82
C ASP A 642 -23.67 14.38 6.44
N ILE A 643 -23.99 15.55 5.86
CA ILE A 643 -24.54 15.70 4.50
C ILE A 643 -23.95 16.95 3.87
N ASP A 644 -23.49 16.88 2.62
CA ASP A 644 -23.01 18.07 1.92
C ASP A 644 -24.17 18.84 1.23
N GLY A 645 -23.88 20.04 0.73
CA GLY A 645 -24.89 20.90 0.11
C GLY A 645 -25.54 20.28 -1.11
N SER A 646 -24.78 19.60 -1.97
CA SER A 646 -25.31 18.94 -3.19
C SER A 646 -26.19 17.73 -2.86
N ALA A 647 -25.79 16.92 -1.87
CA ALA A 647 -26.59 15.79 -1.42
C ALA A 647 -27.90 16.27 -0.74
N LEU A 648 -27.83 17.37 -0.01
CA LEU A 648 -29.00 17.99 0.61
C LEU A 648 -30.02 18.47 -0.44
N GLU A 649 -29.54 19.10 -1.53
CA GLU A 649 -30.39 19.53 -2.65
C GLU A 649 -31.05 18.33 -3.34
N ILE A 650 -30.33 17.24 -3.58
CA ILE A 650 -30.87 16.00 -4.14
C ILE A 650 -31.92 15.40 -3.19
N LEU A 651 -31.66 15.36 -1.89
CA LEU A 651 -32.59 14.83 -0.90
C LEU A 651 -33.85 15.66 -0.81
N LEU A 652 -33.74 17.00 -0.87
CA LEU A 652 -34.87 17.91 -0.99
C LEU A 652 -35.71 17.63 -2.25
N GLY A 653 -35.05 17.41 -3.39
CA GLY A 653 -35.72 17.02 -4.63
C GLY A 653 -36.53 15.74 -4.49
N ILE A 654 -35.96 14.73 -3.81
CA ILE A 654 -36.64 13.46 -3.52
C ILE A 654 -37.88 13.69 -2.61
N VAL A 655 -37.73 14.51 -1.57
CA VAL A 655 -38.86 14.84 -0.67
C VAL A 655 -39.97 15.57 -1.40
N HIS A 656 -39.65 16.54 -2.25
CA HIS A 656 -40.61 17.24 -3.08
C HIS A 656 -41.36 16.30 -4.05
N GLU A 657 -40.66 15.35 -4.64
CA GLU A 657 -41.26 14.36 -5.54
C GLU A 657 -42.23 13.46 -4.80
N TYR A 658 -41.85 12.93 -3.63
CA TYR A 658 -42.77 12.16 -2.79
C TYR A 658 -43.98 13.00 -2.32
N SER A 659 -43.77 14.24 -1.92
CA SER A 659 -44.84 15.16 -1.53
C SER A 659 -45.83 15.41 -2.67
N ARG A 660 -45.38 15.55 -3.93
CA ARG A 660 -46.27 15.66 -5.12
C ARG A 660 -47.09 14.41 -5.38
N ARG A 661 -46.57 13.24 -4.96
CA ARG A 661 -47.24 11.94 -5.07
C ARG A 661 -48.14 11.65 -3.86
N GLU A 662 -48.31 12.62 -2.97
CA GLU A 662 -49.03 12.49 -1.69
C GLU A 662 -48.45 11.42 -0.76
N VAL A 663 -47.14 11.08 -0.95
CA VAL A 663 -46.39 10.16 -0.12
C VAL A 663 -45.71 10.95 1.00
N ARG A 664 -45.95 10.56 2.26
CA ARG A 664 -45.36 11.23 3.41
C ARG A 664 -43.89 10.81 3.61
N VAL A 665 -43.05 11.76 3.98
CA VAL A 665 -41.64 11.53 4.22
C VAL A 665 -41.27 11.87 5.66
N LEU A 666 -40.82 10.89 6.41
CA LEU A 666 -40.40 11.04 7.80
C LEU A 666 -38.91 10.69 7.93
N PHE A 667 -38.18 11.46 8.75
CA PHE A 667 -36.79 11.20 9.07
C PHE A 667 -36.70 10.89 10.57
N VAL A 668 -36.03 9.76 10.89
CA VAL A 668 -35.84 9.33 12.27
C VAL A 668 -34.35 9.32 12.60
N ARG A 669 -34.04 9.53 13.89
CA ARG A 669 -32.68 9.50 14.44
C ARG A 669 -31.71 10.48 13.75
N VAL A 670 -32.18 11.68 13.45
CA VAL A 670 -31.39 12.73 12.78
C VAL A 670 -30.36 13.30 13.76
N CYS A 671 -29.07 13.22 13.43
CA CYS A 671 -28.03 13.81 14.26
C CYS A 671 -28.08 15.36 14.22
N GLN A 672 -27.57 16.02 15.27
CA GLN A 672 -27.66 17.47 15.44
C GLN A 672 -27.05 18.26 14.28
N GLY A 673 -25.93 17.78 13.68
CA GLY A 673 -25.29 18.45 12.54
C GLY A 673 -26.16 18.43 11.27
N VAL A 674 -26.80 17.31 10.99
CA VAL A 674 -27.72 17.15 9.85
C VAL A 674 -29.01 17.92 10.10
N ARG A 675 -29.54 17.90 11.33
CA ARG A 675 -30.75 18.64 11.72
C ARG A 675 -30.62 20.15 11.46
N LEU A 676 -29.50 20.75 11.85
CA LEU A 676 -29.20 22.15 11.56
C LEU A 676 -29.26 22.47 10.04
N ARG A 677 -28.74 21.57 9.22
CA ARG A 677 -28.78 21.72 7.75
C ARG A 677 -30.19 21.53 7.20
N PHE A 678 -31.00 20.63 7.75
CA PHE A 678 -32.37 20.45 7.40
C PHE A 678 -33.22 21.69 7.73
N GLU A 679 -32.97 22.31 8.90
CA GLU A 679 -33.60 23.58 9.29
C GLU A 679 -33.24 24.71 8.33
N GLN A 680 -31.94 24.86 8.01
CA GLN A 680 -31.44 25.87 7.08
C GLN A 680 -31.97 25.68 5.66
N ALA A 681 -32.17 24.44 5.22
CA ALA A 681 -32.71 24.07 3.92
C ALA A 681 -34.25 24.06 3.89
N GLN A 682 -34.93 24.41 4.97
CA GLN A 682 -36.41 24.41 5.08
C GLN A 682 -37.03 23.04 4.71
N MET A 683 -36.43 21.94 5.14
CA MET A 683 -36.88 20.58 4.84
C MET A 683 -38.34 20.34 5.23
N GLY A 684 -38.82 20.94 6.33
CA GLY A 684 -40.21 20.85 6.78
C GLY A 684 -41.21 21.48 5.81
N SER A 685 -40.83 22.58 5.16
CA SER A 685 -41.70 23.21 4.14
C SER A 685 -41.76 22.44 2.84
N ALA A 686 -40.76 21.58 2.58
CA ALA A 686 -40.74 20.65 1.46
C ALA A 686 -41.61 19.39 1.68
N GLY A 687 -42.16 19.19 2.89
CA GLY A 687 -42.95 18.03 3.27
C GLY A 687 -42.20 16.93 4.03
N GLY A 688 -40.97 17.20 4.52
CA GLY A 688 -40.19 16.26 5.33
C GLY A 688 -40.36 16.51 6.83
N GLU A 689 -40.85 15.53 7.59
CA GLU A 689 -40.96 15.57 9.04
C GLU A 689 -39.76 14.91 9.70
N TYR A 690 -39.00 15.58 10.65
CA TYR A 690 -37.73 15.07 11.16
C TYR A 690 -37.56 15.10 12.69
N ASP A 691 -38.65 15.12 13.44
CA ASP A 691 -38.66 15.23 14.91
C ASP A 691 -38.80 13.88 15.64
N PHE A 692 -38.58 12.75 14.97
CA PHE A 692 -38.81 11.42 15.53
C PHE A 692 -37.53 10.80 16.12
N SER A 693 -37.64 10.24 17.33
CA SER A 693 -36.54 9.59 18.04
C SER A 693 -36.22 8.20 17.52
N ASP A 694 -37.23 7.47 17.03
CA ASP A 694 -37.11 6.09 16.55
C ASP A 694 -38.16 5.77 15.47
N ILE A 695 -38.02 4.61 14.83
CA ILE A 695 -38.90 4.18 13.74
C ILE A 695 -40.30 3.90 14.29
N GLY A 696 -40.45 3.35 15.50
CA GLY A 696 -41.73 3.04 16.12
C GLY A 696 -42.58 4.29 16.34
N SER A 697 -41.96 5.38 16.86
CA SER A 697 -42.64 6.66 17.04
C SER A 697 -43.15 7.29 15.72
N ALA A 698 -42.34 7.16 14.65
CA ALA A 698 -42.72 7.63 13.32
C ALA A 698 -43.91 6.80 12.74
N LEU A 699 -43.90 5.49 12.94
CA LEU A 699 -45.00 4.62 12.48
C LEU A 699 -46.29 4.88 13.25
N LEU A 700 -46.21 5.04 14.57
CA LEU A 700 -47.38 5.41 15.39
C LEU A 700 -47.99 6.75 14.94
N HIS A 701 -47.14 7.73 14.61
CA HIS A 701 -47.60 9.00 14.07
C HIS A 701 -48.32 8.83 12.72
N LEU A 702 -47.80 7.97 11.84
CA LEU A 702 -48.44 7.63 10.57
C LEU A 702 -49.79 6.91 10.75
N GLU A 703 -49.89 5.96 11.67
CA GLU A 703 -51.13 5.23 11.98
C GLU A 703 -52.22 6.18 12.48
N GLN A 704 -51.87 7.14 13.34
CA GLN A 704 -52.82 8.15 13.83
C GLN A 704 -53.34 9.07 12.73
N GLN A 705 -52.51 9.41 11.74
CA GLN A 705 -52.86 10.34 10.68
C GLN A 705 -53.54 9.68 9.47
N LEU A 706 -53.17 8.42 9.15
CA LEU A 706 -53.70 7.72 7.98
C LEU A 706 -54.96 6.89 8.26
N CYS A 707 -55.41 6.80 9.52
CA CYS A 707 -56.53 5.91 9.93
C CYS A 707 -56.32 4.47 9.38
N ILE A 708 -55.13 3.95 9.43
CA ILE A 708 -54.85 2.56 9.05
C ILE A 708 -55.32 1.69 10.21
N PRO A 709 -56.32 0.79 10.01
CA PRO A 709 -56.78 -0.07 11.11
C PRO A 709 -55.59 -0.92 11.55
N SER A 710 -55.31 -0.87 12.86
CA SER A 710 -54.36 -1.78 13.51
C SER A 710 -54.76 -3.21 13.16
N SER A 711 -53.94 -3.94 12.42
CA SER A 711 -54.12 -5.38 12.24
C SER A 711 -53.98 -6.05 13.59
N SER A 712 -55.13 -6.31 14.27
CA SER A 712 -55.24 -7.18 15.44
C SER A 712 -54.89 -8.62 15.06
#